data_cf3115a2f4a06e1134621f6d93b825fd
#
_entry.id   cf3115a2f4a06e1134621f6d93b825fd
#
_cell.length_a   1.000
_cell.length_b   1.000
_cell.length_c   1.000
_cell.angle_alpha   90.00
_cell.angle_beta   90.00
_cell.angle_gamma   90.00
#
_symmetry.space_group_name_H-M   'P 1'
#
loop_
_entity.id
_entity.type
_entity.pdbx_description
1 polymer ?
#
loop_
_entity_poly.entity_id
_entity_poly.type
_entity_poly.pdbx_seq_one_letter_code
_entity_poly.pdbx_strand_id
1 'polypeptide(L)'
;MYRFNAKHSLCALALVAFCNQAQAQQDLHDSIDLKEVKVVGKSKARRMQEQAYAISVVDLAKQYVSATPLNKVLNTVTSVKIREEGGLGSNYSLSMNGFSGNQVKFFIDGIPMDNFGSSFNLANISANMADRIEVYKGVLPVYLGSDALGGAVNIVTRRNANYLDATYSVGSYNTHRAAFNGVYTSKGGFTLRANAFANYSDNDYKVYAPIVDLATNKQLGEDWVRRFNDGYRSFGIKLETGVVAKSWADYLLLGVIASADKRNVQTGATMDAVYGGVKNNSWSVIPTIRYKKDDLLLSGLSLSLYGTYSMVNTHNVDTLARRYNWLGQSVPSTSAGEAYLTDATISERQWQVNANLNYVITDHHSVTLNNVFSALRRKSDDKMYPDYEMNNVPQQLTKNITGLGYQIRYSRWNANVFGKMYRLYSSTNKLMDQFTDNQRWEKLSERKHNYGYGAAATYYILPSLQAKASFEHAYRMPEAVEMFGDGLIQKSNPDLRPESSDNLNIGLLFDQTFSAHRLQAEVNYIHRDTKDFILRGVSLSSNPTTSYENIGRVKTRCVEVSLGYSYRDALHVSGNLTYQNIKDDQQYQTTENTFVGDGIIENITYGQRLPNIPYLFMNGHADYQFFNFGAKGNTLSLNYDLQYVHDYYLSFTGLGAKATKKVIPEQLSHNVSVGYSLCDGRYSVVLECTDITNAKLYDNYRLQKPGRSFSLKFRYYLSK
;
A
#
# COMPACT_ATOMS: atom_id res chain seq x y z
N MET A 1 23.29 -14.28 -34.49
CA MET A 1 24.41 -13.33 -34.57
C MET A 1 23.86 -11.95 -34.22
N TYR A 2 23.82 -11.62 -32.94
CA TYR A 2 23.28 -10.32 -32.46
C TYR A 2 24.45 -9.37 -32.21
N ARG A 3 24.42 -8.21 -32.90
CA ARG A 3 25.38 -7.12 -32.70
C ARG A 3 25.08 -6.41 -31.39
N PHE A 4 25.99 -6.50 -30.44
CA PHE A 4 26.01 -5.68 -29.21
C PHE A 4 26.23 -4.21 -29.59
N ASN A 5 25.31 -3.34 -29.21
CA ASN A 5 25.40 -1.90 -29.47
C ASN A 5 26.26 -1.23 -28.39
N ALA A 6 27.43 -0.73 -28.75
CA ALA A 6 28.46 -0.16 -27.87
C ALA A 6 28.06 1.11 -27.09
N LYS A 7 26.83 1.62 -27.26
CA LYS A 7 26.37 2.84 -26.58
C LYS A 7 25.91 2.64 -25.12
N HIS A 8 25.66 1.42 -24.70
CA HIS A 8 25.24 1.14 -23.31
C HIS A 8 26.41 0.89 -22.36
N SER A 9 27.60 0.61 -22.88
CA SER A 9 28.82 0.40 -22.07
C SER A 9 29.46 1.69 -21.57
N LEU A 10 29.19 2.85 -22.21
CA LEU A 10 29.78 4.13 -21.80
C LEU A 10 29.14 4.72 -20.52
N CYS A 11 27.86 4.46 -20.27
CA CYS A 11 27.21 4.94 -19.03
C CYS A 11 27.67 4.17 -17.78
N ALA A 12 27.97 2.89 -17.91
CA ALA A 12 28.50 2.10 -16.79
C ALA A 12 29.95 2.47 -16.44
N LEU A 13 30.77 2.81 -17.43
CA LEU A 13 32.16 3.27 -17.22
C LEU A 13 32.26 4.67 -16.65
N ALA A 14 31.33 5.59 -16.98
CA ALA A 14 31.31 6.93 -16.42
C ALA A 14 30.97 6.94 -14.92
N LEU A 15 30.15 6.00 -14.43
CA LEU A 15 29.86 5.85 -12.99
C LEU A 15 31.05 5.30 -12.20
N VAL A 16 31.90 4.49 -12.79
CA VAL A 16 33.10 3.93 -12.14
C VAL A 16 34.24 4.96 -12.10
N ALA A 17 34.35 5.85 -13.09
CA ALA A 17 35.40 6.90 -13.15
C ALA A 17 35.24 8.01 -12.12
N PHE A 18 34.00 8.31 -11.65
CA PHE A 18 33.76 9.31 -10.60
C PHE A 18 34.10 8.84 -9.18
N CYS A 19 34.29 7.53 -8.96
CA CYS A 19 34.60 6.99 -7.64
C CYS A 19 36.08 7.02 -7.26
N ASN A 20 37.00 7.35 -8.18
CA ASN A 20 38.45 7.23 -7.95
C ASN A 20 39.17 8.51 -7.50
N GLN A 21 38.48 9.61 -7.22
CA GLN A 21 39.14 10.88 -6.80
C GLN A 21 38.82 11.33 -5.36
N ALA A 22 38.37 10.48 -4.48
CA ALA A 22 38.18 10.83 -3.07
C ALA A 22 39.17 10.08 -2.15
N GLN A 23 40.45 10.28 -2.32
CA GLN A 23 41.44 10.03 -1.27
C GLN A 23 41.59 11.32 -0.43
N ALA A 24 40.92 11.33 0.72
CA ALA A 24 41.09 12.40 1.72
C ALA A 24 41.97 11.90 2.86
N GLN A 25 42.93 12.76 3.20
CA GLN A 25 43.91 12.62 4.24
C GLN A 25 43.40 12.13 5.59
N GLN A 26 44.09 11.16 6.17
CA GLN A 26 43.99 10.76 7.57
C GLN A 26 44.77 11.80 8.41
N ASP A 27 44.06 12.53 9.25
CA ASP A 27 44.65 13.21 10.40
C ASP A 27 44.34 12.36 11.65
N LEU A 28 45.42 11.88 12.23
CA LEU A 28 45.47 11.22 13.55
C LEU A 28 45.22 12.27 14.64
N HIS A 29 44.10 12.14 15.34
CA HIS A 29 43.95 12.66 16.68
C HIS A 29 43.60 11.54 17.65
N ASP A 30 44.57 11.30 18.57
CA ASP A 30 44.37 10.45 19.76
C ASP A 30 43.16 10.95 20.56
N SER A 31 42.10 10.17 20.55
CA SER A 31 40.99 10.37 21.48
C SER A 31 41.04 9.34 22.59
N ILE A 32 41.19 9.84 23.81
CA ILE A 32 41.09 9.08 25.06
C ILE A 32 39.74 8.36 25.08
N ASP A 33 39.78 7.03 25.15
CA ASP A 33 38.64 6.14 25.27
C ASP A 33 37.96 6.35 26.65
N LEU A 34 37.01 7.30 26.74
CA LEU A 34 36.06 7.33 27.79
C LEU A 34 35.07 6.18 27.59
N LYS A 35 35.03 5.23 28.50
CA LYS A 35 34.01 4.17 28.54
C LYS A 35 32.62 4.81 28.37
N GLU A 36 32.07 4.67 27.18
CA GLU A 36 30.75 5.16 26.83
C GLU A 36 29.72 4.47 27.72
N VAL A 37 29.15 5.18 28.69
CA VAL A 37 27.97 4.75 29.39
C VAL A 37 26.84 4.70 28.36
N LYS A 38 26.61 3.54 27.77
CA LYS A 38 25.44 3.28 26.94
C LYS A 38 24.20 3.47 27.80
N VAL A 39 23.68 4.69 27.82
CA VAL A 39 22.30 4.92 28.24
C VAL A 39 21.45 4.25 27.18
N VAL A 40 20.95 3.05 27.47
CA VAL A 40 20.04 2.30 26.61
C VAL A 40 18.70 3.04 26.62
N GLY A 41 18.62 4.13 25.88
CA GLY A 41 17.36 4.83 25.62
C GLY A 41 16.42 3.90 24.86
N LYS A 42 15.12 3.95 25.20
CA LYS A 42 14.09 3.20 24.46
C LYS A 42 14.21 3.47 22.97
N SER A 43 14.20 2.43 22.11
CA SER A 43 14.24 2.59 20.66
C SER A 43 13.07 3.45 20.17
N LYS A 44 13.23 4.09 19.00
CA LYS A 44 12.14 4.88 18.38
C LYS A 44 10.89 4.03 18.19
N ALA A 45 11.04 2.78 17.77
CA ALA A 45 9.94 1.83 17.61
C ALA A 45 9.18 1.62 18.93
N ARG A 46 9.90 1.40 20.05
CA ARG A 46 9.30 1.22 21.37
C ARG A 46 8.56 2.48 21.84
N ARG A 47 9.13 3.67 21.61
CA ARG A 47 8.46 4.94 21.93
C ARG A 47 7.16 5.15 21.15
N MET A 48 7.11 4.70 19.90
CA MET A 48 5.89 4.73 19.09
C MET A 48 4.84 3.74 19.60
N GLN A 49 5.25 2.52 19.95
CA GLN A 49 4.36 1.51 20.52
C GLN A 49 3.79 1.91 21.89
N GLU A 50 4.43 2.83 22.61
CA GLU A 50 3.96 3.39 23.89
C GLU A 50 2.86 4.45 23.72
N GLN A 51 2.53 4.88 22.51
CA GLN A 51 1.44 5.83 22.26
C GLN A 51 0.05 5.22 22.57
N ALA A 52 -0.94 6.09 22.72
CA ALA A 52 -2.30 5.68 23.05
C ALA A 52 -2.96 4.80 21.97
N TYR A 53 -2.46 4.88 20.74
CA TYR A 53 -2.98 4.16 19.58
C TYR A 53 -2.41 2.74 19.48
N ALA A 54 -3.15 1.84 18.81
CA ALA A 54 -2.64 0.52 18.43
C ALA A 54 -1.71 0.65 17.22
N ILE A 55 -0.39 0.61 17.45
CA ILE A 55 0.63 0.80 16.41
C ILE A 55 1.58 -0.40 16.41
N SER A 56 1.75 -1.03 15.23
CA SER A 56 2.85 -1.95 14.97
C SER A 56 3.95 -1.23 14.21
N VAL A 57 5.20 -1.39 14.63
CA VAL A 57 6.36 -0.77 13.98
C VAL A 57 7.30 -1.84 13.48
N VAL A 58 7.55 -1.85 12.17
CA VAL A 58 8.54 -2.71 11.53
C VAL A 58 9.82 -1.90 11.31
N ASP A 59 10.88 -2.28 11.98
CA ASP A 59 12.23 -1.76 11.73
C ASP A 59 12.78 -2.41 10.46
N LEU A 60 13.15 -1.60 9.49
CA LEU A 60 13.62 -2.09 8.19
C LEU A 60 15.13 -2.31 8.11
N ALA A 61 15.89 -1.96 9.15
CA ALA A 61 17.35 -2.10 9.13
C ALA A 61 17.80 -3.53 8.79
N LYS A 62 17.11 -4.54 9.34
CA LYS A 62 17.35 -5.96 9.05
C LYS A 62 16.90 -6.37 7.64
N GLN A 63 15.91 -5.68 7.08
CA GLN A 63 15.33 -5.97 5.76
C GLN A 63 16.11 -5.35 4.59
N TYR A 64 17.10 -4.48 4.85
CA TYR A 64 17.90 -3.87 3.78
C TYR A 64 18.72 -4.89 2.98
N VAL A 65 19.06 -6.02 3.59
CA VAL A 65 19.75 -7.13 2.94
C VAL A 65 18.80 -7.96 2.08
N SER A 66 17.47 -7.98 2.36
CA SER A 66 16.48 -8.72 1.58
C SER A 66 16.20 -8.06 0.21
N ALA A 67 15.83 -8.86 -0.80
CA ALA A 67 15.35 -8.37 -2.10
C ALA A 67 13.85 -7.97 -2.05
N THR A 68 13.21 -8.20 -0.92
CA THR A 68 11.76 -8.07 -0.71
C THR A 68 11.30 -6.60 -0.82
N PRO A 69 10.29 -6.26 -1.64
CA PRO A 69 9.72 -4.92 -1.72
C PRO A 69 8.86 -4.60 -0.49
N LEU A 70 8.55 -3.30 -0.28
CA LEU A 70 7.84 -2.83 0.92
C LEU A 70 6.46 -3.48 1.10
N ASN A 71 5.71 -3.73 0.04
CA ASN A 71 4.40 -4.38 0.13
C ASN A 71 4.50 -5.79 0.73
N LYS A 72 5.52 -6.59 0.36
CA LYS A 72 5.72 -7.92 0.94
C LYS A 72 6.16 -7.88 2.40
N VAL A 73 6.97 -6.88 2.79
CA VAL A 73 7.32 -6.68 4.20
C VAL A 73 6.07 -6.43 5.06
N LEU A 74 5.09 -5.72 4.53
CA LEU A 74 3.82 -5.47 5.23
C LEU A 74 3.04 -6.76 5.54
N ASN A 75 3.17 -7.81 4.75
CA ASN A 75 2.55 -9.11 5.07
C ASN A 75 3.06 -9.75 6.36
N THR A 76 4.21 -9.32 6.90
CA THR A 76 4.71 -9.80 8.20
C THR A 76 4.04 -9.12 9.39
N VAL A 77 3.28 -8.04 9.15
CA VAL A 77 2.57 -7.31 10.19
C VAL A 77 1.25 -8.00 10.51
N THR A 78 0.95 -8.16 11.79
CA THR A 78 -0.32 -8.72 12.27
C THR A 78 -1.49 -7.92 11.69
N SER A 79 -2.55 -8.60 11.29
CA SER A 79 -3.77 -8.06 10.66
C SER A 79 -3.62 -7.54 9.24
N VAL A 80 -2.42 -7.42 8.73
CA VAL A 80 -2.19 -6.96 7.36
C VAL A 80 -2.11 -8.14 6.40
N LYS A 81 -2.90 -8.08 5.33
CA LYS A 81 -2.81 -8.99 4.19
C LYS A 81 -2.71 -8.20 2.91
N ILE A 82 -1.61 -8.36 2.20
CA ILE A 82 -1.47 -7.87 0.82
C ILE A 82 -2.03 -8.92 -0.13
N ARG A 83 -2.91 -8.50 -1.02
CA ARG A 83 -3.50 -9.30 -2.08
C ARG A 83 -3.02 -8.77 -3.42
N GLU A 84 -2.38 -9.61 -4.22
CA GLU A 84 -1.81 -9.28 -5.53
C GLU A 84 -2.58 -9.99 -6.64
N GLU A 85 -2.78 -9.34 -7.77
CA GLU A 85 -3.53 -9.89 -8.92
C GLU A 85 -2.61 -10.62 -9.93
N GLY A 86 -1.29 -10.66 -9.68
CA GLY A 86 -0.34 -11.28 -10.59
C GLY A 86 1.11 -11.02 -10.25
N GLY A 87 1.95 -10.84 -11.29
CA GLY A 87 3.37 -10.55 -11.20
C GLY A 87 3.68 -9.08 -10.88
N LEU A 88 4.93 -8.68 -11.13
CA LEU A 88 5.38 -7.30 -10.91
C LEU A 88 4.53 -6.30 -11.71
N GLY A 89 4.08 -5.23 -11.06
CA GLY A 89 3.22 -4.21 -11.66
C GLY A 89 1.74 -4.57 -11.74
N SER A 90 1.33 -5.75 -11.28
CA SER A 90 -0.09 -6.07 -11.10
C SER A 90 -0.71 -5.19 -10.01
N ASN A 91 -2.04 -5.03 -10.06
CA ASN A 91 -2.75 -4.36 -8.99
C ASN A 91 -2.56 -5.13 -7.69
N TYR A 92 -2.52 -4.40 -6.59
CA TYR A 92 -2.55 -4.99 -5.26
C TYR A 92 -3.50 -4.20 -4.35
N SER A 93 -4.02 -4.87 -3.36
CA SER A 93 -4.80 -4.26 -2.30
C SER A 93 -4.28 -4.70 -0.95
N LEU A 94 -4.29 -3.79 0.03
CA LEU A 94 -4.03 -4.13 1.41
C LEU A 94 -5.35 -4.27 2.13
N SER A 95 -5.51 -5.34 2.89
CA SER A 95 -6.60 -5.51 3.84
C SER A 95 -6.08 -5.45 5.27
N MET A 96 -6.86 -4.82 6.15
CA MET A 96 -6.57 -4.69 7.57
C MET A 96 -7.88 -4.67 8.36
N ASN A 97 -8.05 -5.60 9.28
CA ASN A 97 -9.18 -5.62 10.22
C ASN A 97 -10.56 -5.56 9.56
N GLY A 98 -10.74 -6.25 8.44
CA GLY A 98 -12.00 -6.28 7.70
C GLY A 98 -12.17 -5.19 6.67
N PHE A 99 -11.30 -4.21 6.63
CA PHE A 99 -11.25 -3.16 5.62
C PHE A 99 -10.21 -3.46 4.56
N SER A 100 -10.42 -3.00 3.33
CA SER A 100 -9.50 -3.25 2.22
C SER A 100 -9.44 -2.09 1.23
N GLY A 101 -8.40 -2.08 0.41
CA GLY A 101 -8.23 -1.05 -0.62
C GLY A 101 -8.18 0.36 -0.04
N ASN A 102 -9.04 1.24 -0.53
CA ASN A 102 -9.06 2.66 -0.14
C ASN A 102 -9.55 2.94 1.30
N GLN A 103 -10.06 1.93 2.00
CA GLN A 103 -10.41 2.02 3.42
C GLN A 103 -9.19 2.04 4.34
N VAL A 104 -7.99 1.68 3.81
CA VAL A 104 -6.69 1.78 4.48
C VAL A 104 -5.83 2.78 3.73
N LYS A 105 -5.29 3.76 4.43
CA LYS A 105 -4.52 4.85 3.80
C LYS A 105 -3.03 4.64 3.92
N PHE A 106 -2.31 5.08 2.88
CA PHE A 106 -0.85 5.03 2.81
C PHE A 106 -0.25 6.42 2.93
N PHE A 107 0.87 6.48 3.65
CA PHE A 107 1.63 7.72 3.84
C PHE A 107 3.12 7.48 3.63
N ILE A 108 3.81 8.49 3.12
CA ILE A 108 5.27 8.58 3.18
C ILE A 108 5.62 9.81 3.99
N ASP A 109 6.30 9.61 5.12
CA ASP A 109 6.66 10.72 6.03
C ASP A 109 5.45 11.54 6.52
N GLY A 110 4.29 10.89 6.72
CA GLY A 110 3.03 11.53 7.10
C GLY A 110 2.29 12.21 5.95
N ILE A 111 2.72 12.02 4.71
CA ILE A 111 2.12 12.59 3.50
C ILE A 111 1.23 11.55 2.85
N PRO A 112 -0.07 11.78 2.65
CA PRO A 112 -0.95 10.85 1.97
C PRO A 112 -0.48 10.58 0.53
N MET A 113 -0.52 9.30 0.12
CA MET A 113 -0.11 8.84 -1.21
C MET A 113 -1.27 8.74 -2.21
N ASP A 114 -2.46 9.21 -1.86
CA ASP A 114 -3.71 8.96 -2.61
C ASP A 114 -3.63 9.34 -4.10
N ASN A 115 -2.74 10.24 -4.49
CA ASN A 115 -2.58 10.66 -5.87
C ASN A 115 -1.12 10.79 -6.33
N PHE A 116 -0.30 9.76 -6.02
CA PHE A 116 1.08 9.70 -6.48
C PHE A 116 1.24 9.01 -7.84
N GLY A 117 0.13 8.51 -8.41
CA GLY A 117 0.12 7.71 -9.63
C GLY A 117 0.43 6.23 -9.38
N SER A 118 0.11 5.39 -10.37
CA SER A 118 0.24 3.93 -10.28
C SER A 118 1.70 3.47 -10.15
N SER A 119 2.64 4.21 -10.69
CA SER A 119 4.06 3.85 -10.72
C SER A 119 4.78 4.11 -9.40
N PHE A 120 4.36 5.09 -8.59
CA PHE A 120 4.97 5.38 -7.28
C PHE A 120 4.19 4.70 -6.15
N ASN A 121 4.25 3.38 -6.09
CA ASN A 121 3.53 2.55 -5.14
C ASN A 121 4.47 1.62 -4.34
N LEU A 122 3.96 0.97 -3.28
CA LEU A 122 4.76 0.15 -2.36
C LEU A 122 5.38 -1.10 -3.00
N ALA A 123 4.80 -1.64 -4.08
CA ALA A 123 5.35 -2.80 -4.78
C ALA A 123 6.58 -2.43 -5.62
N ASN A 124 6.71 -1.14 -6.00
CA ASN A 124 7.81 -0.63 -6.78
C ASN A 124 8.95 -0.05 -5.93
N ILE A 125 8.65 0.39 -4.72
CA ILE A 125 9.61 1.03 -3.81
C ILE A 125 10.42 -0.03 -3.06
N SER A 126 11.75 0.14 -3.03
CA SER A 126 12.66 -0.73 -2.27
C SER A 126 12.57 -0.45 -0.76
N ALA A 127 12.67 -1.51 0.05
CA ALA A 127 12.73 -1.39 1.51
C ALA A 127 13.88 -0.49 2.01
N ASN A 128 14.96 -0.38 1.26
CA ASN A 128 16.13 0.47 1.58
C ASN A 128 15.83 1.98 1.62
N MET A 129 14.71 2.43 1.04
CA MET A 129 14.29 3.83 1.10
C MET A 129 13.82 4.24 2.51
N ALA A 130 13.27 3.30 3.26
CA ALA A 130 12.60 3.58 4.52
C ALA A 130 13.47 3.17 5.74
N ASP A 131 13.32 3.89 6.84
CA ASP A 131 13.87 3.58 8.16
C ASP A 131 13.00 2.55 8.87
N ARG A 132 11.69 2.77 8.82
CA ARG A 132 10.67 1.92 9.40
C ARG A 132 9.32 2.07 8.72
N ILE A 133 8.45 1.11 8.97
CA ILE A 133 7.02 1.18 8.63
C ILE A 133 6.22 1.26 9.93
N GLU A 134 5.31 2.22 10.02
CA GLU A 134 4.37 2.38 11.12
C GLU A 134 2.98 1.95 10.63
N VAL A 135 2.40 0.93 11.24
CA VAL A 135 1.06 0.43 10.90
C VAL A 135 0.12 0.78 12.05
N TYR A 136 -0.77 1.71 11.80
CA TYR A 136 -1.82 2.16 12.71
C TYR A 136 -3.06 1.29 12.49
N LYS A 137 -3.46 0.54 13.52
CA LYS A 137 -4.59 -0.41 13.46
C LYS A 137 -5.87 0.27 13.94
N GLY A 138 -6.74 0.64 13.00
CA GLY A 138 -8.03 1.29 13.31
C GLY A 138 -7.90 2.78 13.60
N VAL A 139 -8.02 3.18 14.86
CA VAL A 139 -8.03 4.60 15.25
C VAL A 139 -6.72 5.31 14.93
N LEU A 140 -6.81 6.44 14.22
CA LEU A 140 -5.65 7.18 13.74
C LEU A 140 -5.39 8.46 14.53
N PRO A 141 -4.11 8.82 14.74
CA PRO A 141 -3.75 10.12 15.28
C PRO A 141 -4.27 11.26 14.41
N VAL A 142 -4.73 12.32 15.06
CA VAL A 142 -5.26 13.53 14.38
C VAL A 142 -4.25 14.13 13.41
N TYR A 143 -2.96 14.09 13.72
CA TYR A 143 -1.92 14.68 12.88
C TYR A 143 -1.75 14.02 11.49
N LEU A 144 -2.25 12.80 11.30
CA LEU A 144 -2.30 12.16 9.98
C LEU A 144 -3.43 12.71 9.10
N GLY A 145 -4.48 13.28 9.72
CA GLY A 145 -5.56 13.96 8.99
C GLY A 145 -6.24 13.09 7.96
N SER A 146 -6.65 11.87 8.35
CA SER A 146 -7.15 10.86 7.42
C SER A 146 -8.61 10.53 7.65
N ASP A 147 -9.28 10.11 6.57
CA ASP A 147 -10.62 9.52 6.54
C ASP A 147 -10.58 7.97 6.48
N ALA A 148 -9.45 7.34 6.81
CA ALA A 148 -9.34 5.89 6.84
C ALA A 148 -10.20 5.28 7.96
N LEU A 149 -10.90 4.19 7.66
CA LEU A 149 -11.65 3.39 8.64
C LEU A 149 -10.85 2.20 9.16
N GLY A 150 -10.06 1.57 8.28
CA GLY A 150 -9.30 0.35 8.60
C GLY A 150 -8.01 0.61 9.35
N GLY A 151 -7.45 1.78 9.15
CA GLY A 151 -6.13 2.15 9.66
C GLY A 151 -5.24 2.79 8.60
N ALA A 152 -3.95 2.93 8.91
CA ALA A 152 -3.00 3.53 8.00
C ALA A 152 -1.62 2.89 8.07
N VAL A 153 -0.89 2.97 6.97
CA VAL A 153 0.50 2.57 6.85
C VAL A 153 1.34 3.82 6.54
N ASN A 154 2.25 4.18 7.44
CA ASN A 154 3.17 5.30 7.25
C ASN A 154 4.60 4.79 7.05
N ILE A 155 5.16 5.06 5.89
CA ILE A 155 6.55 4.75 5.56
C ILE A 155 7.40 5.94 5.97
N VAL A 156 8.28 5.73 6.92
CA VAL A 156 9.20 6.78 7.38
C VAL A 156 10.53 6.61 6.68
N THR A 157 10.93 7.63 5.90
CA THR A 157 12.18 7.60 5.13
C THR A 157 13.40 7.81 6.04
N ARG A 158 14.56 7.30 5.60
CA ARG A 158 15.85 7.48 6.32
C ARG A 158 16.31 8.93 6.21
N ARG A 159 16.67 9.57 7.35
CA ARG A 159 16.96 11.01 7.39
C ARG A 159 18.22 11.40 8.17
N ASN A 160 18.76 10.51 8.99
CA ASN A 160 19.59 10.90 10.13
C ASN A 160 21.10 10.83 9.90
N ALA A 161 21.58 10.47 8.72
CA ALA A 161 23.01 10.40 8.43
C ALA A 161 23.25 10.71 6.95
N ASN A 162 24.45 11.16 6.63
CA ASN A 162 24.90 11.19 5.26
C ASN A 162 25.16 9.75 4.82
N TYR A 163 24.43 9.28 3.81
CA TYR A 163 24.58 7.92 3.31
C TYR A 163 24.28 7.84 1.81
N LEU A 164 24.79 6.77 1.23
CA LEU A 164 24.45 6.29 -0.10
C LEU A 164 24.15 4.80 -0.01
N ASP A 165 23.06 4.36 -0.62
CA ASP A 165 22.59 2.98 -0.64
C ASP A 165 22.11 2.64 -2.05
N ALA A 166 22.85 1.83 -2.77
CA ALA A 166 22.51 1.41 -4.12
C ALA A 166 22.29 -0.10 -4.17
N THR A 167 21.22 -0.52 -4.84
CA THR A 167 20.88 -1.93 -4.97
C THR A 167 20.52 -2.27 -6.40
N TYR A 168 20.86 -3.49 -6.80
CA TYR A 168 20.41 -4.09 -8.04
C TYR A 168 20.06 -5.55 -7.81
N SER A 169 18.94 -6.01 -8.36
CA SER A 169 18.57 -7.43 -8.33
C SER A 169 18.12 -7.91 -9.69
N VAL A 170 18.44 -9.18 -9.97
CA VAL A 170 17.99 -9.92 -11.14
C VAL A 170 17.29 -11.19 -10.66
N GLY A 171 16.20 -11.58 -11.32
CA GLY A 171 15.42 -12.76 -10.92
C GLY A 171 14.68 -13.42 -12.07
N SER A 172 13.92 -14.45 -11.70
CA SER A 172 13.05 -15.20 -12.61
C SER A 172 12.14 -14.27 -13.41
N TYR A 173 11.68 -14.73 -14.57
CA TYR A 173 10.78 -13.98 -15.48
C TYR A 173 11.41 -12.69 -16.01
N ASN A 174 12.73 -12.71 -16.22
CA ASN A 174 13.51 -11.56 -16.65
C ASN A 174 13.26 -10.32 -15.77
N THR A 175 13.17 -10.53 -14.46
CA THR A 175 12.87 -9.46 -13.51
C THR A 175 14.12 -8.73 -13.07
N HIS A 176 14.16 -7.41 -13.27
CA HIS A 176 15.25 -6.53 -12.85
C HIS A 176 14.70 -5.43 -11.95
N ARG A 177 15.38 -5.17 -10.84
CA ARG A 177 15.06 -4.07 -9.94
C ARG A 177 16.32 -3.33 -9.55
N ALA A 178 16.35 -2.03 -9.75
CA ALA A 178 17.40 -1.14 -9.30
C ALA A 178 16.84 -0.11 -8.34
N ALA A 179 17.57 0.22 -7.29
CA ALA A 179 17.21 1.34 -6.41
C ALA A 179 18.47 2.09 -5.96
N PHE A 180 18.30 3.39 -5.81
CA PHE A 180 19.30 4.31 -5.29
C PHE A 180 18.67 5.19 -4.22
N ASN A 181 19.31 5.28 -3.05
CA ASN A 181 18.86 6.12 -1.95
C ASN A 181 20.07 6.85 -1.37
N GLY A 182 19.96 8.14 -1.15
CA GLY A 182 21.03 8.93 -0.60
C GLY A 182 20.54 10.18 0.12
N VAL A 183 21.29 10.55 1.15
CA VAL A 183 21.11 11.80 1.90
C VAL A 183 22.47 12.44 2.08
N TYR A 184 22.54 13.71 1.75
CA TYR A 184 23.70 14.56 2.04
C TYR A 184 23.21 15.80 2.79
N THR A 185 23.81 16.07 3.93
CA THR A 185 23.60 17.30 4.69
C THR A 185 24.94 17.92 5.01
N SER A 186 25.14 19.13 4.55
CA SER A 186 26.36 19.91 4.81
C SER A 186 26.40 20.44 6.26
N LYS A 187 27.57 20.82 6.75
CA LYS A 187 27.72 21.47 8.06
C LYS A 187 26.90 22.76 8.18
N GLY A 188 26.69 23.48 7.07
CA GLY A 188 25.85 24.68 7.01
C GLY A 188 24.34 24.40 6.96
N GLY A 189 23.89 23.13 7.02
CA GLY A 189 22.49 22.77 7.03
C GLY A 189 21.83 22.70 5.65
N PHE A 190 22.57 22.87 4.54
CA PHE A 190 22.03 22.52 3.22
C PHE A 190 21.87 21.02 3.13
N THR A 191 20.70 20.54 2.66
CA THR A 191 20.42 19.12 2.52
C THR A 191 19.91 18.76 1.13
N LEU A 192 20.36 17.60 0.63
CA LEU A 192 19.91 16.97 -0.60
C LEU A 192 19.52 15.54 -0.27
N ARG A 193 18.33 15.11 -0.68
CA ARG A 193 17.81 13.76 -0.51
C ARG A 193 17.36 13.24 -1.86
N ALA A 194 17.78 12.03 -2.20
CA ALA A 194 17.43 11.40 -3.46
C ALA A 194 17.03 9.95 -3.21
N ASN A 195 15.87 9.56 -3.75
CA ASN A 195 15.41 8.19 -3.80
C ASN A 195 14.99 7.90 -5.24
N ALA A 196 15.47 6.84 -5.83
CA ALA A 196 15.12 6.44 -7.19
C ALA A 196 14.97 4.93 -7.28
N PHE A 197 14.11 4.47 -8.18
CA PHE A 197 13.97 3.06 -8.51
C PHE A 197 13.70 2.89 -10.01
N ALA A 198 14.07 1.71 -10.52
CA ALA A 198 13.70 1.23 -11.85
C ALA A 198 13.38 -0.26 -11.76
N ASN A 199 12.27 -0.67 -12.34
CA ASN A 199 11.83 -2.04 -12.35
C ASN A 199 11.46 -2.47 -13.78
N TYR A 200 11.76 -3.73 -14.09
CA TYR A 200 11.39 -4.39 -15.34
C TYR A 200 11.06 -5.85 -15.07
N SER A 201 10.05 -6.40 -15.74
CA SER A 201 9.78 -7.83 -15.79
C SER A 201 8.99 -8.16 -17.06
N ASP A 202 9.29 -9.31 -17.66
CA ASP A 202 8.45 -9.88 -18.73
C ASP A 202 7.19 -10.51 -18.17
N ASN A 203 7.18 -10.88 -16.86
CA ASN A 203 6.09 -11.59 -16.18
C ASN A 203 5.60 -12.83 -16.94
N ASP A 204 6.48 -13.52 -17.67
CA ASP A 204 6.18 -14.67 -18.53
C ASP A 204 6.09 -16.00 -17.76
N TYR A 205 5.72 -15.91 -16.47
CA TYR A 205 5.54 -17.10 -15.64
C TYR A 205 4.41 -18.00 -16.14
N LYS A 206 4.52 -19.30 -15.82
CA LYS A 206 3.48 -20.27 -16.14
C LYS A 206 2.28 -20.15 -15.20
N VAL A 207 1.10 -20.27 -15.76
CA VAL A 207 -0.19 -20.35 -15.06
C VAL A 207 -0.93 -21.59 -15.51
N TYR A 208 -1.74 -22.17 -14.64
CA TYR A 208 -2.64 -23.26 -14.97
C TYR A 208 -3.98 -22.67 -15.39
N ALA A 209 -4.29 -22.73 -16.68
CA ALA A 209 -5.37 -21.95 -17.27
C ALA A 209 -6.20 -22.80 -18.27
N PRO A 210 -7.50 -22.44 -18.45
CA PRO A 210 -8.35 -23.11 -19.42
C PRO A 210 -7.91 -22.82 -20.86
N ILE A 211 -7.75 -23.87 -21.66
CA ILE A 211 -7.50 -23.76 -23.10
C ILE A 211 -8.84 -23.76 -23.83
N VAL A 212 -9.09 -22.71 -24.60
CA VAL A 212 -10.31 -22.54 -25.38
C VAL A 212 -9.97 -22.60 -26.89
N ASP A 213 -10.71 -23.42 -27.60
CA ASP A 213 -10.73 -23.38 -29.07
C ASP A 213 -11.49 -22.14 -29.53
N LEU A 214 -10.79 -21.25 -30.21
CA LEU A 214 -11.33 -19.95 -30.62
C LEU A 214 -12.38 -20.03 -31.74
N ALA A 215 -12.40 -21.12 -32.52
CA ALA A 215 -13.35 -21.33 -33.61
C ALA A 215 -14.71 -21.80 -33.05
N THR A 216 -14.68 -22.68 -32.06
CA THR A 216 -15.90 -23.33 -31.53
C THR A 216 -16.32 -22.78 -30.16
N ASN A 217 -15.48 -21.97 -29.50
CA ASN A 217 -15.60 -21.51 -28.10
C ASN A 217 -15.66 -22.67 -27.09
N LYS A 218 -15.24 -23.88 -27.48
CA LYS A 218 -15.24 -25.05 -26.59
C LYS A 218 -14.00 -25.05 -25.72
N GLN A 219 -14.16 -25.26 -24.42
CA GLN A 219 -13.05 -25.51 -23.53
C GLN A 219 -12.48 -26.92 -23.80
N LEU A 220 -11.20 -27.00 -24.13
CA LEU A 220 -10.47 -28.25 -24.44
C LEU A 220 -9.88 -28.93 -23.19
N GLY A 221 -9.83 -28.20 -22.09
CA GLY A 221 -9.20 -28.63 -20.83
C GLY A 221 -8.44 -27.49 -20.16
N GLU A 222 -7.63 -27.82 -19.17
CA GLU A 222 -6.71 -26.86 -18.50
C GLU A 222 -5.28 -27.40 -18.59
N ASP A 223 -4.30 -26.50 -18.81
CA ASP A 223 -2.88 -26.86 -18.88
C ASP A 223 -1.99 -25.71 -18.39
N TRP A 224 -0.71 -26.02 -18.16
CA TRP A 224 0.31 -25.05 -17.81
C TRP A 224 0.78 -24.28 -19.05
N VAL A 225 0.42 -23.00 -19.13
CA VAL A 225 0.75 -22.09 -20.23
C VAL A 225 1.50 -20.88 -19.74
N ARG A 226 2.32 -20.28 -20.62
CA ARG A 226 3.03 -19.04 -20.30
C ARG A 226 2.13 -17.83 -20.53
N ARG A 227 2.26 -16.83 -19.65
CA ARG A 227 1.77 -15.48 -19.96
C ARG A 227 2.59 -14.91 -21.10
N PHE A 228 1.92 -14.17 -22.00
CA PHE A 228 2.56 -13.64 -23.22
C PHE A 228 2.34 -12.13 -23.40
N ASN A 229 1.43 -11.50 -22.63
CA ASN A 229 1.13 -10.07 -22.68
C ASN A 229 1.00 -9.47 -21.28
N ASP A 230 2.02 -9.66 -20.40
CA ASP A 230 2.00 -9.20 -19.02
C ASP A 230 3.27 -8.39 -18.64
N GLY A 231 4.02 -7.94 -19.64
CA GLY A 231 5.26 -7.19 -19.42
C GLY A 231 5.03 -5.87 -18.68
N TYR A 232 5.94 -5.56 -17.75
CA TYR A 232 5.91 -4.36 -16.91
C TYR A 232 7.25 -3.66 -16.87
N ARG A 233 7.22 -2.33 -16.88
CA ARG A 233 8.38 -1.50 -16.59
C ARG A 233 7.97 -0.24 -15.85
N SER A 234 8.75 0.17 -14.87
CA SER A 234 8.52 1.40 -14.13
C SER A 234 9.82 2.10 -13.75
N PHE A 235 9.72 3.40 -13.60
CA PHE A 235 10.77 4.26 -13.07
C PHE A 235 10.14 5.27 -12.12
N GLY A 236 10.83 5.59 -11.03
CA GLY A 236 10.43 6.65 -10.11
C GLY A 236 11.62 7.32 -9.46
N ILE A 237 11.49 8.62 -9.19
CA ILE A 237 12.47 9.42 -8.49
C ILE A 237 11.76 10.38 -7.53
N LYS A 238 12.28 10.51 -6.32
CA LYS A 238 11.92 11.54 -5.35
C LYS A 238 13.19 12.31 -4.99
N LEU A 239 13.19 13.59 -5.29
CA LEU A 239 14.28 14.52 -4.94
C LEU A 239 13.74 15.56 -3.98
N GLU A 240 14.47 15.86 -2.93
CA GLU A 240 14.18 16.94 -2.00
C GLU A 240 15.49 17.70 -1.73
N THR A 241 15.45 19.03 -1.79
CA THR A 241 16.56 19.91 -1.46
C THR A 241 16.09 21.07 -0.59
N GLY A 242 16.96 21.60 0.23
CA GLY A 242 16.62 22.72 1.08
C GLY A 242 17.57 22.91 2.24
N VAL A 243 17.03 23.42 3.33
CA VAL A 243 17.81 23.72 4.54
C VAL A 243 17.22 23.04 5.76
N VAL A 244 18.10 22.64 6.68
CA VAL A 244 17.74 22.05 7.97
C VAL A 244 18.47 22.76 9.11
N ALA A 245 17.93 22.66 10.32
CA ALA A 245 18.52 23.20 11.55
C ALA A 245 18.85 24.70 11.46
N LYS A 246 17.87 25.49 10.98
CA LYS A 246 17.93 26.95 10.99
C LYS A 246 17.08 27.53 12.13
N SER A 247 17.41 28.74 12.60
CA SER A 247 16.62 29.41 13.67
C SER A 247 15.16 29.59 13.30
N TRP A 248 14.86 29.81 12.02
CA TRP A 248 13.51 30.03 11.48
C TRP A 248 12.84 28.76 10.92
N ALA A 249 13.55 27.64 10.76
CA ALA A 249 13.02 26.38 10.28
C ALA A 249 13.86 25.18 10.75
N ASP A 250 13.24 24.18 11.32
CA ASP A 250 13.88 22.88 11.54
C ASP A 250 14.19 22.21 10.22
N TYR A 251 13.27 22.37 9.27
CA TYR A 251 13.54 22.15 7.84
C TYR A 251 12.59 22.96 6.95
N LEU A 252 13.10 23.41 5.83
CA LEU A 252 12.37 23.84 4.65
C LEU A 252 12.93 23.08 3.45
N LEU A 253 12.09 22.23 2.85
CA LEU A 253 12.46 21.37 1.73
C LEU A 253 11.52 21.62 0.55
N LEU A 254 12.13 21.83 -0.61
CA LEU A 254 11.47 21.81 -1.90
C LEU A 254 11.81 20.48 -2.57
N GLY A 255 10.83 19.85 -3.19
CA GLY A 255 11.04 18.55 -3.80
C GLY A 255 10.19 18.33 -5.05
N VAL A 256 10.51 17.24 -5.72
CA VAL A 256 9.73 16.71 -6.83
C VAL A 256 9.71 15.18 -6.73
N ILE A 257 8.52 14.61 -6.94
CA ILE A 257 8.35 13.18 -7.20
C ILE A 257 7.97 13.06 -8.67
N ALA A 258 8.70 12.25 -9.42
CA ALA A 258 8.37 11.95 -10.81
C ALA A 258 8.40 10.45 -11.03
N SER A 259 7.43 9.92 -11.73
CA SER A 259 7.37 8.49 -12.03
C SER A 259 6.66 8.20 -13.34
N ALA A 260 6.97 7.04 -13.91
CA ALA A 260 6.30 6.53 -15.10
C ALA A 260 6.28 5.01 -15.08
N ASP A 261 5.21 4.43 -15.64
CA ASP A 261 5.13 3.00 -15.90
C ASP A 261 4.47 2.69 -17.22
N LYS A 262 4.77 1.49 -17.73
CA LYS A 262 4.09 0.87 -18.85
C LYS A 262 3.77 -0.56 -18.50
N ARG A 263 2.52 -0.94 -18.70
CA ARG A 263 2.00 -2.26 -18.38
C ARG A 263 1.20 -2.81 -19.56
N ASN A 264 1.52 -4.02 -19.97
CA ASN A 264 0.63 -4.83 -20.76
C ASN A 264 -0.36 -5.55 -19.83
N VAL A 265 -1.62 -5.67 -20.25
CA VAL A 265 -2.68 -6.27 -19.45
C VAL A 265 -3.10 -7.58 -20.11
N GLN A 266 -2.77 -8.71 -19.46
CA GLN A 266 -3.05 -10.04 -20.01
C GLN A 266 -4.46 -10.53 -19.73
N THR A 267 -5.06 -10.09 -18.62
CA THR A 267 -6.34 -10.65 -18.13
C THR A 267 -7.27 -9.56 -17.61
N GLY A 268 -8.58 -9.86 -17.62
CA GLY A 268 -9.58 -9.07 -16.90
C GLY A 268 -9.57 -9.30 -15.39
N ALA A 269 -10.72 -9.15 -14.75
CA ALA A 269 -10.91 -9.38 -13.32
C ALA A 269 -10.74 -10.88 -12.91
N THR A 270 -10.76 -11.77 -13.88
CA THR A 270 -10.40 -13.20 -13.76
C THR A 270 -9.57 -13.63 -14.96
N MET A 271 -8.98 -14.83 -14.90
CA MET A 271 -8.24 -15.42 -16.03
C MET A 271 -9.14 -15.97 -17.14
N ASP A 272 -10.45 -15.81 -17.06
CA ASP A 272 -11.39 -16.25 -18.11
C ASP A 272 -11.30 -15.35 -19.35
N ALA A 273 -10.99 -14.05 -19.19
CA ALA A 273 -10.72 -13.12 -20.29
C ALA A 273 -9.20 -13.02 -20.53
N VAL A 274 -8.80 -13.22 -21.79
CA VAL A 274 -7.40 -13.20 -22.22
C VAL A 274 -7.19 -12.10 -23.25
N TYR A 275 -6.28 -11.17 -22.96
CA TYR A 275 -6.00 -10.01 -23.80
C TYR A 275 -4.60 -10.09 -24.40
N GLY A 276 -4.47 -9.70 -25.66
CA GLY A 276 -3.20 -9.67 -26.39
C GLY A 276 -2.72 -8.27 -26.74
N GLY A 277 -3.58 -7.25 -26.64
CA GLY A 277 -3.25 -5.88 -27.02
C GLY A 277 -3.57 -4.80 -26.01
N VAL A 278 -4.23 -5.14 -24.90
CA VAL A 278 -4.61 -4.15 -23.87
C VAL A 278 -3.37 -3.60 -23.15
N LYS A 279 -3.28 -2.27 -23.04
CA LYS A 279 -2.15 -1.56 -22.41
C LYS A 279 -2.64 -0.48 -21.48
N ASN A 280 -1.89 -0.30 -20.40
CA ASN A 280 -2.06 0.81 -19.47
C ASN A 280 -0.69 1.46 -19.23
N ASN A 281 -0.56 2.74 -19.50
CA ASN A 281 0.66 3.52 -19.28
C ASN A 281 0.32 4.70 -18.38
N SER A 282 1.20 5.03 -17.46
CA SER A 282 0.98 6.19 -16.57
C SER A 282 2.27 6.97 -16.39
N TRP A 283 2.13 8.26 -16.13
CA TRP A 283 3.22 9.10 -15.65
C TRP A 283 2.71 10.13 -14.66
N SER A 284 3.55 10.53 -13.72
CA SER A 284 3.25 11.56 -12.75
C SER A 284 4.43 12.49 -12.51
N VAL A 285 4.13 13.78 -12.23
CA VAL A 285 5.09 14.77 -11.73
C VAL A 285 4.42 15.53 -10.60
N ILE A 286 5.08 15.58 -9.44
CA ILE A 286 4.49 16.09 -8.20
C ILE A 286 5.51 16.98 -7.49
N PRO A 287 5.54 18.30 -7.77
CA PRO A 287 6.25 19.25 -6.93
C PRO A 287 5.74 19.24 -5.50
N THR A 288 6.64 19.33 -4.55
CA THR A 288 6.35 19.26 -3.11
C THR A 288 7.06 20.37 -2.35
N ILE A 289 6.41 20.86 -1.28
CA ILE A 289 7.02 21.76 -0.31
C ILE A 289 6.77 21.24 1.09
N ARG A 290 7.78 21.27 1.95
CA ARG A 290 7.69 20.84 3.35
C ARG A 290 8.36 21.86 4.24
N TYR A 291 7.66 22.29 5.27
CA TYR A 291 8.17 23.19 6.30
C TYR A 291 7.85 22.61 7.68
N LYS A 292 8.81 22.70 8.59
CA LYS A 292 8.60 22.45 10.01
C LYS A 292 9.36 23.43 10.84
N LYS A 293 8.73 23.89 11.91
CA LYS A 293 9.33 24.67 12.98
C LYS A 293 8.74 24.27 14.32
N ASP A 294 9.59 23.76 15.20
CA ASP A 294 9.30 23.59 16.61
C ASP A 294 9.59 24.90 17.34
N ASP A 295 8.87 25.18 18.44
CA ASP A 295 8.94 26.44 19.20
C ASP A 295 8.75 27.70 18.30
N LEU A 296 7.70 27.64 17.45
CA LEU A 296 7.30 28.73 16.56
C LEU A 296 6.68 29.85 17.33
N LEU A 297 7.08 30.97 17.58
CA LEU A 297 6.54 32.11 18.36
C LEU A 297 6.47 31.85 19.88
N LEU A 298 6.07 30.68 20.32
CA LEU A 298 5.94 30.29 21.73
C LEU A 298 6.64 28.95 21.94
N SER A 299 7.27 28.78 23.13
CA SER A 299 7.83 27.47 23.52
C SER A 299 6.72 26.41 23.54
N GLY A 300 6.99 25.25 22.96
CA GLY A 300 6.05 24.14 22.85
C GLY A 300 5.09 24.22 21.67
N LEU A 301 5.05 25.34 20.90
CA LEU A 301 4.21 25.46 19.71
C LEU A 301 4.95 24.99 18.46
N SER A 302 4.52 23.92 17.84
CA SER A 302 5.14 23.36 16.63
C SER A 302 4.19 23.47 15.44
N LEU A 303 4.71 23.90 14.30
CA LEU A 303 4.00 23.96 13.02
C LEU A 303 4.68 23.04 12.01
N SER A 304 3.89 22.19 11.36
CA SER A 304 4.31 21.41 10.18
C SER A 304 3.37 21.70 9.02
N LEU A 305 3.93 22.08 7.89
CA LEU A 305 3.19 22.34 6.65
C LEU A 305 3.73 21.43 5.54
N TYR A 306 2.81 20.92 4.75
CA TYR A 306 3.11 20.14 3.55
C TYR A 306 2.15 20.55 2.43
N GLY A 307 2.70 20.76 1.23
CA GLY A 307 1.91 21.07 0.04
C GLY A 307 2.40 20.29 -1.16
N THR A 308 1.47 19.83 -2.00
CA THR A 308 1.76 19.20 -3.31
C THR A 308 0.80 19.69 -4.37
N TYR A 309 1.30 19.61 -5.60
CA TYR A 309 0.47 19.69 -6.80
C TYR A 309 0.74 18.46 -7.67
N SER A 310 -0.17 17.49 -7.66
CA SER A 310 -0.01 16.25 -8.41
C SER A 310 -0.54 16.43 -9.84
N MET A 311 0.30 16.04 -10.80
CA MET A 311 -0.04 15.93 -12.22
C MET A 311 0.12 14.47 -12.61
N VAL A 312 -0.99 13.75 -12.78
CA VAL A 312 -1.01 12.34 -13.17
C VAL A 312 -1.74 12.21 -14.49
N ASN A 313 -1.18 11.42 -15.41
CA ASN A 313 -1.84 11.06 -16.67
C ASN A 313 -1.75 9.54 -16.84
N THR A 314 -2.90 8.93 -17.16
CA THR A 314 -3.01 7.50 -17.43
C THR A 314 -3.57 7.33 -18.84
N HIS A 315 -2.90 6.53 -19.67
CA HIS A 315 -3.30 6.24 -21.03
C HIS A 315 -3.67 4.77 -21.17
N ASN A 316 -4.94 4.49 -21.39
CA ASN A 316 -5.52 3.18 -21.62
C ASN A 316 -5.70 2.94 -23.10
N VAL A 317 -5.25 1.81 -23.62
CA VAL A 317 -5.38 1.43 -25.02
C VAL A 317 -5.93 0.02 -25.10
N ASP A 318 -7.09 -0.11 -25.74
CA ASP A 318 -7.75 -1.35 -26.10
C ASP A 318 -8.51 -1.17 -27.42
N THR A 319 -7.82 -1.33 -28.54
CA THR A 319 -8.33 -1.05 -29.88
C THR A 319 -8.32 -2.26 -30.81
N LEU A 320 -7.82 -3.41 -30.38
CA LEU A 320 -7.72 -4.58 -31.22
C LEU A 320 -9.09 -5.24 -31.42
N ALA A 321 -9.42 -5.60 -32.66
CA ALA A 321 -10.59 -6.41 -33.04
C ALA A 321 -10.17 -7.89 -33.09
N ARG A 322 -9.69 -8.47 -32.01
CA ARG A 322 -9.24 -9.86 -31.91
C ARG A 322 -9.63 -10.48 -30.59
N ARG A 323 -9.82 -11.80 -30.59
CA ARG A 323 -9.96 -12.62 -29.39
C ARG A 323 -8.75 -13.53 -29.26
N TYR A 324 -8.24 -13.67 -28.08
CA TYR A 324 -7.07 -14.49 -27.75
C TYR A 324 -7.44 -15.67 -26.84
N ASN A 325 -6.65 -16.73 -26.93
CA ASN A 325 -6.63 -17.79 -25.93
C ASN A 325 -5.29 -17.81 -25.20
N TRP A 326 -5.17 -18.67 -24.18
CA TRP A 326 -3.96 -18.78 -23.36
C TRP A 326 -2.74 -19.34 -24.11
N LEU A 327 -2.91 -19.91 -25.30
CA LEU A 327 -1.81 -20.31 -26.18
C LEU A 327 -1.24 -19.15 -27.01
N GLY A 328 -1.77 -17.92 -26.83
CA GLY A 328 -1.41 -16.78 -27.66
C GLY A 328 -1.97 -16.79 -29.08
N GLN A 329 -2.82 -17.77 -29.39
CA GLN A 329 -3.53 -17.82 -30.64
C GLN A 329 -4.65 -16.77 -30.66
N SER A 330 -4.97 -16.24 -31.82
CA SER A 330 -6.03 -15.25 -31.96
C SER A 330 -6.84 -15.40 -33.23
N VAL A 331 -8.10 -14.98 -33.17
CA VAL A 331 -9.01 -14.87 -34.32
C VAL A 331 -9.58 -13.46 -34.38
N PRO A 332 -10.00 -12.97 -35.59
CA PRO A 332 -10.70 -11.72 -35.71
C PRO A 332 -11.96 -11.68 -34.83
N SER A 333 -12.28 -10.52 -34.28
CA SER A 333 -13.53 -10.23 -33.59
C SER A 333 -14.38 -9.30 -34.40
N THR A 334 -15.71 -9.41 -34.31
CA THR A 334 -16.66 -8.50 -34.94
C THR A 334 -16.71 -7.11 -34.31
N SER A 335 -16.25 -7.01 -33.06
CA SER A 335 -16.13 -5.75 -32.29
C SER A 335 -14.67 -5.46 -31.98
N ALA A 336 -14.26 -4.20 -32.08
CA ALA A 336 -12.99 -3.73 -31.58
C ALA A 336 -13.04 -3.56 -30.05
N GLY A 337 -11.87 -3.69 -29.41
CA GLY A 337 -11.72 -3.73 -27.95
C GLY A 337 -11.85 -5.14 -27.40
N GLU A 338 -10.80 -5.61 -26.70
CA GLU A 338 -10.77 -6.96 -26.08
C GLU A 338 -11.51 -6.96 -24.74
N ALA A 339 -11.35 -5.91 -23.93
CA ALA A 339 -12.09 -5.65 -22.70
C ALA A 339 -13.16 -4.57 -22.94
N TYR A 340 -12.75 -3.42 -23.46
CA TYR A 340 -13.59 -2.26 -23.76
C TYR A 340 -12.89 -1.38 -24.80
N LEU A 341 -13.55 -1.09 -25.92
CA LEU A 341 -12.96 -0.23 -26.94
C LEU A 341 -12.60 1.15 -26.36
N THR A 342 -11.30 1.46 -26.31
CA THR A 342 -10.82 2.73 -25.74
C THR A 342 -9.43 3.08 -26.25
N ASP A 343 -9.17 4.36 -26.47
CA ASP A 343 -7.84 4.99 -26.57
C ASP A 343 -7.88 6.29 -25.75
N ALA A 344 -8.05 6.10 -24.44
CA ALA A 344 -8.37 7.17 -23.50
C ALA A 344 -7.14 7.67 -22.73
N THR A 345 -7.01 8.99 -22.62
CA THR A 345 -6.10 9.65 -21.70
C THR A 345 -6.88 10.27 -20.56
N ILE A 346 -6.62 9.77 -19.33
CA ILE A 346 -7.17 10.31 -18.09
C ILE A 346 -6.13 11.23 -17.48
N SER A 347 -6.47 12.51 -17.35
CA SER A 347 -5.63 13.54 -16.76
C SER A 347 -6.16 13.97 -15.40
N GLU A 348 -5.38 13.78 -14.35
CA GLU A 348 -5.71 14.18 -12.98
C GLU A 348 -4.77 15.27 -12.50
N ARG A 349 -5.34 16.30 -11.90
CA ARG A 349 -4.63 17.45 -11.30
C ARG A 349 -5.16 17.66 -9.91
N GLN A 350 -4.28 17.52 -8.89
CA GLN A 350 -4.71 17.61 -7.51
C GLN A 350 -3.81 18.54 -6.70
N TRP A 351 -4.42 19.49 -6.03
CA TRP A 351 -3.81 20.20 -4.90
C TRP A 351 -4.01 19.41 -3.62
N GLN A 352 -2.97 19.32 -2.81
CA GLN A 352 -3.07 18.78 -1.47
C GLN A 352 -2.25 19.62 -0.50
N VAL A 353 -2.86 20.03 0.60
CA VAL A 353 -2.22 20.80 1.67
C VAL A 353 -2.54 20.13 3.00
N ASN A 354 -1.51 19.91 3.80
CA ASN A 354 -1.63 19.45 5.18
C ASN A 354 -0.97 20.49 6.10
N ALA A 355 -1.73 21.01 7.05
CA ALA A 355 -1.26 21.92 8.09
C ALA A 355 -1.51 21.28 9.45
N ASN A 356 -0.43 21.08 10.22
CA ASN A 356 -0.48 20.52 11.57
C ASN A 356 0.12 21.50 12.56
N LEU A 357 -0.67 21.92 13.53
CA LEU A 357 -0.29 22.77 14.65
C LEU A 357 -0.38 21.94 15.92
N ASN A 358 0.73 21.78 16.63
CA ASN A 358 0.77 21.08 17.90
C ASN A 358 1.29 22.00 19.00
N TYR A 359 0.58 22.10 20.10
CA TYR A 359 0.96 22.90 21.25
C TYR A 359 1.12 22.04 22.50
N VAL A 360 2.35 21.93 22.98
CA VAL A 360 2.69 21.28 24.26
C VAL A 360 2.49 22.31 25.37
N ILE A 361 1.37 22.17 26.09
CA ILE A 361 0.96 23.11 27.14
C ILE A 361 1.83 22.87 28.40
N THR A 362 2.03 21.59 28.72
CA THR A 362 2.92 21.12 29.81
C THR A 362 3.55 19.80 29.37
N ASP A 363 4.47 19.26 30.15
CA ASP A 363 5.08 17.94 29.89
C ASP A 363 4.05 16.80 29.79
N HIS A 364 2.85 17.04 30.30
CA HIS A 364 1.77 16.05 30.35
C HIS A 364 0.61 16.34 29.39
N HIS A 365 0.46 17.55 28.90
CA HIS A 365 -0.71 18.01 28.17
C HIS A 365 -0.34 18.64 26.83
N SER A 366 -0.95 18.19 25.76
CA SER A 366 -0.79 18.80 24.44
C SER A 366 -2.09 18.84 23.66
N VAL A 367 -2.22 19.83 22.77
CA VAL A 367 -3.32 20.00 21.83
C VAL A 367 -2.78 19.97 20.41
N THR A 368 -3.47 19.26 19.55
CA THR A 368 -3.12 19.16 18.11
C THR A 368 -4.31 19.62 17.27
N LEU A 369 -4.10 20.59 16.41
CA LEU A 369 -5.02 20.96 15.34
C LEU A 369 -4.42 20.54 14.00
N ASN A 370 -5.14 19.77 13.21
CA ASN A 370 -4.72 19.35 11.89
C ASN A 370 -5.79 19.64 10.85
N ASN A 371 -5.39 20.09 9.68
CA ASN A 371 -6.26 20.24 8.52
C ASN A 371 -5.59 19.64 7.28
N VAL A 372 -6.32 18.78 6.58
CA VAL A 372 -5.93 18.23 5.26
C VAL A 372 -6.98 18.68 4.26
N PHE A 373 -6.54 19.41 3.27
CA PHE A 373 -7.32 19.84 2.13
C PHE A 373 -6.80 19.15 0.86
N SER A 374 -7.70 18.60 0.06
CA SER A 374 -7.37 18.09 -1.28
C SER A 374 -8.45 18.49 -2.29
N ALA A 375 -8.03 18.87 -3.48
CA ALA A 375 -8.92 19.26 -4.58
C ALA A 375 -8.41 18.63 -5.88
N LEU A 376 -9.13 17.62 -6.33
CA LEU A 376 -8.88 16.88 -7.57
C LEU A 376 -9.78 17.40 -8.69
N ARG A 377 -9.16 17.59 -9.85
CA ARG A 377 -9.84 17.77 -11.14
C ARG A 377 -9.37 16.69 -12.08
N ARG A 378 -10.30 15.91 -12.62
CA ARG A 378 -10.07 14.83 -13.56
C ARG A 378 -10.77 15.13 -14.88
N LYS A 379 -10.05 14.89 -15.99
CA LYS A 379 -10.58 14.94 -17.33
C LYS A 379 -10.20 13.65 -18.04
N SER A 380 -11.16 13.06 -18.75
CA SER A 380 -10.94 11.96 -19.69
C SER A 380 -11.04 12.48 -21.10
N ASP A 381 -10.22 11.94 -22.00
CA ASP A 381 -10.22 12.23 -23.43
C ASP A 381 -10.04 10.90 -24.17
N ASP A 382 -11.10 10.38 -24.78
CA ASP A 382 -11.09 9.10 -25.49
C ASP A 382 -11.26 9.31 -26.99
N LYS A 383 -10.23 8.96 -27.75
CA LYS A 383 -10.25 9.13 -29.23
C LYS A 383 -11.25 8.22 -29.92
N MET A 384 -11.68 7.12 -29.25
CA MET A 384 -12.70 6.22 -29.80
C MET A 384 -14.10 6.82 -29.65
N TYR A 385 -14.29 7.76 -28.73
CA TYR A 385 -15.56 8.40 -28.41
C TYR A 385 -15.37 9.93 -28.23
N PRO A 386 -14.92 10.66 -29.30
CA PRO A 386 -14.55 12.08 -29.18
C PRO A 386 -15.72 12.97 -28.77
N ASP A 387 -16.93 12.63 -29.21
CA ASP A 387 -18.15 13.39 -28.97
C ASP A 387 -18.87 12.99 -27.67
N TYR A 388 -18.28 12.09 -26.87
CA TYR A 388 -18.89 11.67 -25.60
C TYR A 388 -18.85 12.79 -24.60
N GLU A 389 -20.03 13.25 -24.13
CA GLU A 389 -20.12 14.43 -23.24
C GLU A 389 -19.34 14.29 -21.92
N MET A 390 -19.14 13.07 -21.41
CA MET A 390 -18.30 12.82 -20.24
C MET A 390 -16.84 13.26 -20.44
N ASN A 391 -16.34 13.27 -21.69
CA ASN A 391 -15.00 13.72 -22.02
C ASN A 391 -14.84 15.25 -21.88
N ASN A 392 -15.93 16.01 -22.03
CA ASN A 392 -15.91 17.47 -22.10
C ASN A 392 -16.06 18.14 -20.72
N VAL A 393 -16.59 17.44 -19.72
CA VAL A 393 -16.84 18.01 -18.40
C VAL A 393 -15.87 17.42 -17.37
N PRO A 394 -15.01 18.25 -16.74
CA PRO A 394 -14.13 17.79 -15.70
C PRO A 394 -14.89 17.26 -14.47
N GLN A 395 -14.54 16.05 -14.07
CA GLN A 395 -14.96 15.50 -12.78
C GLN A 395 -14.16 16.18 -11.67
N GLN A 396 -14.82 16.51 -10.57
CA GLN A 396 -14.20 17.20 -9.45
C GLN A 396 -14.47 16.44 -8.15
N LEU A 397 -13.44 16.33 -7.33
CA LEU A 397 -13.54 15.77 -5.99
C LEU A 397 -12.72 16.63 -5.03
N THR A 398 -13.38 17.27 -4.08
CA THR A 398 -12.72 18.07 -3.05
C THR A 398 -13.02 17.50 -1.68
N LYS A 399 -11.98 17.25 -0.91
CA LYS A 399 -12.06 16.75 0.47
C LYS A 399 -11.39 17.73 1.41
N ASN A 400 -12.00 17.98 2.57
CA ASN A 400 -11.38 18.72 3.67
C ASN A 400 -11.63 17.98 4.98
N ILE A 401 -10.57 17.64 5.69
CA ILE A 401 -10.60 16.95 6.97
C ILE A 401 -9.93 17.84 8.00
N THR A 402 -10.70 18.29 8.99
CA THR A 402 -10.17 19.06 10.12
C THR A 402 -10.29 18.23 11.38
N GLY A 403 -9.23 18.09 12.14
CA GLY A 403 -9.18 17.34 13.39
C GLY A 403 -8.60 18.18 14.52
N LEU A 404 -9.22 18.09 15.70
CA LEU A 404 -8.73 18.65 16.96
C LEU A 404 -8.56 17.52 17.95
N GLY A 405 -7.36 17.39 18.55
CA GLY A 405 -7.04 16.36 19.52
C GLY A 405 -6.42 16.96 20.78
N TYR A 406 -6.76 16.36 21.92
CA TYR A 406 -6.15 16.66 23.22
C TYR A 406 -5.53 15.40 23.77
N GLN A 407 -4.24 15.44 24.08
CA GLN A 407 -3.45 14.34 24.60
C GLN A 407 -3.01 14.61 26.04
N ILE A 408 -3.14 13.57 26.85
CA ILE A 408 -2.63 13.52 28.23
C ILE A 408 -1.61 12.38 28.32
N ARG A 409 -0.42 12.64 28.88
CA ARG A 409 0.64 11.65 29.03
C ARG A 409 1.22 11.66 30.42
N TYR A 410 1.12 10.53 31.11
CA TYR A 410 1.78 10.25 32.36
C TYR A 410 2.64 8.98 32.27
N SER A 411 3.44 8.70 33.28
CA SER A 411 4.36 7.56 33.28
C SER A 411 3.66 6.19 33.14
N ARG A 412 2.46 6.04 33.73
CA ARG A 412 1.68 4.78 33.71
C ARG A 412 0.53 4.75 32.74
N TRP A 413 0.11 5.89 32.20
CA TRP A 413 -0.99 5.93 31.25
C TRP A 413 -0.87 7.11 30.32
N ASN A 414 -1.40 6.96 29.15
CA ASN A 414 -1.64 8.05 28.24
C ASN A 414 -3.02 7.92 27.60
N ALA A 415 -3.63 9.04 27.29
CA ALA A 415 -4.93 9.10 26.64
C ALA A 415 -4.95 10.21 25.60
N ASN A 416 -5.77 10.02 24.59
CA ASN A 416 -6.05 11.01 23.57
C ASN A 416 -7.55 11.04 23.32
N VAL A 417 -8.16 12.23 23.27
CA VAL A 417 -9.53 12.44 22.85
C VAL A 417 -9.54 13.41 21.68
N PHE A 418 -10.41 13.20 20.70
CA PHE A 418 -10.40 14.01 19.48
C PHE A 418 -11.76 14.10 18.80
N GLY A 419 -11.93 15.17 18.02
CA GLY A 419 -13.02 15.37 17.09
C GLY A 419 -12.51 15.62 15.68
N LYS A 420 -13.25 15.17 14.68
CA LYS A 420 -12.96 15.35 13.25
C LYS A 420 -14.18 15.89 12.51
N MET A 421 -13.95 16.76 11.56
CA MET A 421 -14.96 17.26 10.62
C MET A 421 -14.54 16.89 9.22
N TYR A 422 -15.45 16.26 8.47
CA TYR A 422 -15.24 15.82 7.09
C TYR A 422 -16.15 16.63 6.17
N ARG A 423 -15.60 17.17 5.10
CA ARG A 423 -16.33 17.86 4.04
C ARG A 423 -15.98 17.24 2.70
N LEU A 424 -16.99 16.86 1.94
CA LEU A 424 -16.89 16.34 0.59
C LEU A 424 -17.66 17.24 -0.36
N TYR A 425 -17.03 17.55 -1.48
CA TYR A 425 -17.69 18.08 -2.67
C TYR A 425 -17.30 17.22 -3.86
N SER A 426 -18.30 16.71 -4.59
CA SER A 426 -18.12 16.00 -5.84
C SER A 426 -18.94 16.64 -6.95
N SER A 427 -18.44 16.58 -8.19
CA SER A 427 -19.18 17.01 -9.38
C SER A 427 -18.77 16.18 -10.57
N THR A 428 -19.77 15.68 -11.29
CA THR A 428 -19.61 14.90 -12.52
C THR A 428 -20.84 15.06 -13.40
N ASN A 429 -20.82 14.56 -14.64
CA ASN A 429 -22.01 14.38 -15.43
C ASN A 429 -22.56 12.97 -15.23
N LYS A 430 -23.87 12.85 -15.10
CA LYS A 430 -24.62 11.61 -15.02
C LYS A 430 -25.58 11.51 -16.20
N LEU A 431 -25.65 10.34 -16.82
CA LEU A 431 -26.62 10.06 -17.87
C LEU A 431 -27.97 9.76 -17.21
N MET A 432 -28.95 10.63 -17.47
CA MET A 432 -30.32 10.49 -17.00
C MET A 432 -31.18 9.85 -18.06
N ASP A 433 -32.26 9.21 -17.64
CA ASP A 433 -33.27 8.59 -18.51
C ASP A 433 -32.66 7.64 -19.56
N GLN A 434 -31.67 6.87 -19.14
CA GLN A 434 -30.94 5.91 -19.99
C GLN A 434 -31.94 4.93 -20.63
N PHE A 435 -31.76 4.67 -21.93
CA PHE A 435 -32.65 3.81 -22.75
C PHE A 435 -34.04 4.37 -23.03
N THR A 436 -34.26 5.67 -22.88
CA THR A 436 -35.48 6.38 -23.29
C THR A 436 -35.15 7.45 -24.33
N ASP A 437 -36.18 7.95 -25.04
CA ASP A 437 -36.03 9.06 -25.98
C ASP A 437 -35.66 10.39 -25.28
N ASN A 438 -35.80 10.47 -23.97
CA ASN A 438 -35.43 11.64 -23.14
C ASN A 438 -34.03 11.55 -22.53
N GLN A 439 -33.19 10.65 -23.04
CA GLN A 439 -31.83 10.49 -22.56
C GLN A 439 -31.07 11.82 -22.65
N ARG A 440 -30.51 12.26 -21.52
CA ARG A 440 -29.71 13.48 -21.43
C ARG A 440 -28.64 13.40 -20.37
N TRP A 441 -27.59 14.18 -20.54
CA TRP A 441 -26.55 14.36 -19.55
C TRP A 441 -26.89 15.51 -18.63
N GLU A 442 -26.86 15.28 -17.33
CA GLU A 442 -27.03 16.30 -16.30
C GLU A 442 -25.80 16.38 -15.40
N LYS A 443 -25.45 17.63 -15.02
CA LYS A 443 -24.40 17.86 -14.04
C LYS A 443 -24.91 17.51 -12.66
N LEU A 444 -24.33 16.47 -12.07
CA LEU A 444 -24.55 16.09 -10.67
C LEU A 444 -23.49 16.76 -9.80
N SER A 445 -23.91 17.44 -8.75
CA SER A 445 -23.03 18.03 -7.75
C SER A 445 -23.55 17.76 -6.34
N GLU A 446 -22.71 17.20 -5.50
CA GLU A 446 -23.07 16.89 -4.11
C GLU A 446 -22.12 17.54 -3.11
N ARG A 447 -22.67 17.93 -1.95
CA ARG A 447 -21.90 18.39 -0.79
C ARG A 447 -22.33 17.60 0.42
N LYS A 448 -21.36 17.02 1.13
CA LYS A 448 -21.61 16.26 2.36
C LYS A 448 -20.74 16.77 3.50
N HIS A 449 -21.32 16.80 4.70
CA HIS A 449 -20.65 17.20 5.93
C HIS A 449 -20.89 16.12 6.98
N ASN A 450 -19.82 15.62 7.57
CA ASN A 450 -19.89 14.58 8.58
C ASN A 450 -18.97 14.93 9.76
N TYR A 451 -19.28 14.41 10.94
CA TYR A 451 -18.53 14.66 12.16
C TYR A 451 -18.17 13.33 12.82
N GLY A 452 -16.88 13.15 13.09
CA GLY A 452 -16.35 11.99 13.80
C GLY A 452 -15.76 12.41 15.14
N TYR A 453 -15.65 11.45 16.03
CA TYR A 453 -15.05 11.65 17.34
C TYR A 453 -14.47 10.33 17.84
N GLY A 454 -13.51 10.43 18.75
CA GLY A 454 -12.89 9.22 19.28
C GLY A 454 -12.02 9.49 20.49
N ALA A 455 -11.61 8.37 21.08
CA ALA A 455 -10.68 8.35 22.19
C ALA A 455 -9.77 7.12 22.09
N ALA A 456 -8.55 7.25 22.59
CA ALA A 456 -7.61 6.15 22.71
C ALA A 456 -6.86 6.26 24.04
N ALA A 457 -6.60 5.13 24.69
CA ALA A 457 -5.88 5.10 25.95
C ALA A 457 -4.95 3.89 26.03
N THR A 458 -3.83 4.06 26.71
CA THR A 458 -2.90 2.99 27.10
C THR A 458 -2.68 3.07 28.59
N TYR A 459 -2.72 1.92 29.27
CA TYR A 459 -2.41 1.77 30.68
C TYR A 459 -1.34 0.69 30.89
N TYR A 460 -0.29 1.01 31.64
CA TYR A 460 0.76 0.06 31.99
C TYR A 460 0.37 -0.68 33.28
N ILE A 461 -0.15 -1.90 33.13
CA ILE A 461 -0.44 -2.79 34.26
C ILE A 461 0.87 -3.14 34.97
N LEU A 462 1.89 -3.49 34.17
CA LEU A 462 3.27 -3.69 34.57
C LEU A 462 4.18 -2.95 33.58
N PRO A 463 5.44 -2.66 33.90
CA PRO A 463 6.38 -2.06 32.94
C PRO A 463 6.53 -2.84 31.63
N SER A 464 6.23 -4.15 31.66
CA SER A 464 6.26 -5.07 30.52
C SER A 464 4.88 -5.39 29.95
N LEU A 465 3.78 -5.00 30.60
CA LEU A 465 2.43 -5.35 30.19
C LEU A 465 1.56 -4.09 30.03
N GLN A 466 1.12 -3.82 28.82
CA GLN A 466 0.27 -2.70 28.46
C GLN A 466 -1.12 -3.18 28.08
N ALA A 467 -2.16 -2.52 28.59
CA ALA A 467 -3.51 -2.60 28.10
C ALA A 467 -3.80 -1.36 27.23
N LYS A 468 -4.43 -1.57 26.08
CA LYS A 468 -4.82 -0.52 25.15
C LYS A 468 -6.30 -0.64 24.83
N ALA A 469 -6.98 0.52 24.75
CA ALA A 469 -8.35 0.60 24.27
C ALA A 469 -8.52 1.83 23.39
N SER A 470 -9.26 1.72 22.32
CA SER A 470 -9.60 2.87 21.48
C SER A 470 -10.98 2.71 20.87
N PHE A 471 -11.66 3.84 20.72
CA PHE A 471 -12.96 3.95 20.05
C PHE A 471 -12.94 5.16 19.11
N GLU A 472 -13.55 5.00 17.92
CA GLU A 472 -13.74 6.10 16.97
C GLU A 472 -15.03 5.90 16.19
N HIS A 473 -15.88 6.93 16.16
CA HIS A 473 -16.88 7.11 15.14
C HIS A 473 -16.26 7.88 13.99
N ALA A 474 -16.03 7.22 12.85
CA ALA A 474 -15.29 7.76 11.72
C ALA A 474 -16.08 7.69 10.42
N TYR A 475 -15.74 8.57 9.48
CA TYR A 475 -16.28 8.57 8.12
C TYR A 475 -15.15 8.40 7.11
N ARG A 476 -15.44 7.64 6.02
CA ARG A 476 -14.61 7.57 4.82
C ARG A 476 -15.37 8.15 3.62
N MET A 477 -14.72 9.06 2.96
CA MET A 477 -15.24 9.66 1.73
C MET A 477 -14.80 8.79 0.53
N PRO A 478 -15.69 8.56 -0.46
CA PRO A 478 -15.31 7.83 -1.68
C PRO A 478 -14.10 8.47 -2.39
N GLU A 479 -13.33 7.64 -3.09
CA GLU A 479 -12.21 8.07 -3.91
C GLU A 479 -12.62 8.28 -5.37
N ALA A 480 -11.81 9.03 -6.11
CA ALA A 480 -12.11 9.35 -7.51
C ALA A 480 -12.27 8.11 -8.39
N VAL A 481 -11.43 7.08 -8.20
CA VAL A 481 -11.53 5.83 -8.95
C VAL A 481 -12.80 5.04 -8.62
N GLU A 482 -13.30 5.14 -7.40
CA GLU A 482 -14.55 4.48 -6.99
C GLU A 482 -15.77 5.18 -7.63
N MET A 483 -15.77 6.52 -7.62
CA MET A 483 -16.87 7.31 -8.17
C MET A 483 -16.83 7.41 -9.71
N PHE A 484 -15.64 7.49 -10.30
CA PHE A 484 -15.48 7.84 -11.71
C PHE A 484 -14.93 6.69 -12.57
N GLY A 485 -14.56 5.55 -11.95
CA GLY A 485 -13.98 4.40 -12.64
C GLY A 485 -12.52 4.62 -13.05
N ASP A 486 -11.92 3.62 -13.73
CA ASP A 486 -10.55 3.69 -14.25
C ASP A 486 -10.48 3.85 -15.79
N GLY A 487 -11.64 3.84 -16.45
CA GLY A 487 -11.74 3.92 -17.90
C GLY A 487 -11.33 2.63 -18.64
N LEU A 488 -11.21 1.48 -17.94
CA LEU A 488 -10.85 0.20 -18.54
C LEU A 488 -11.71 -0.95 -18.00
N ILE A 489 -11.53 -1.33 -16.75
CA ILE A 489 -12.21 -2.50 -16.13
C ILE A 489 -13.14 -2.03 -15.01
N GLN A 490 -12.78 -0.96 -14.32
CA GLN A 490 -13.55 -0.40 -13.21
C GLN A 490 -14.63 0.55 -13.74
N LYS A 491 -15.89 0.18 -13.53
CA LYS A 491 -17.04 1.05 -13.86
C LYS A 491 -17.19 2.19 -12.85
N SER A 492 -17.72 3.33 -13.32
CA SER A 492 -18.06 4.48 -12.46
C SER A 492 -19.32 4.24 -11.64
N ASN A 493 -19.35 4.78 -10.42
CA ASN A 493 -20.55 4.91 -9.61
C ASN A 493 -20.54 6.26 -8.86
N PRO A 494 -21.08 7.33 -9.48
CA PRO A 494 -21.07 8.65 -8.87
C PRO A 494 -22.05 8.81 -7.69
N ASP A 495 -22.96 7.87 -7.48
CA ASP A 495 -23.96 7.88 -6.41
C ASP A 495 -23.43 7.34 -5.07
N LEU A 496 -22.15 6.99 -4.99
CA LEU A 496 -21.54 6.48 -3.76
C LEU A 496 -21.65 7.45 -2.60
N ARG A 497 -22.10 6.92 -1.47
CA ARG A 497 -22.18 7.63 -0.21
C ARG A 497 -20.93 7.38 0.65
N PRO A 498 -20.54 8.36 1.51
CA PRO A 498 -19.52 8.12 2.51
C PRO A 498 -19.89 6.96 3.43
N GLU A 499 -18.93 6.09 3.70
CA GLU A 499 -19.05 5.06 4.74
C GLU A 499 -18.96 5.70 6.12
N SER A 500 -19.69 5.18 7.11
CA SER A 500 -19.47 5.50 8.52
C SER A 500 -19.22 4.24 9.33
N SER A 501 -18.34 4.30 10.33
CA SER A 501 -18.00 3.13 11.14
C SER A 501 -17.76 3.49 12.58
N ASP A 502 -18.37 2.69 13.48
CA ASP A 502 -18.06 2.66 14.90
C ASP A 502 -16.99 1.61 15.15
N ASN A 503 -15.80 2.06 15.52
CA ASN A 503 -14.59 1.25 15.60
C ASN A 503 -14.14 1.09 17.06
N LEU A 504 -14.19 -0.10 17.62
CA LEU A 504 -13.67 -0.46 18.94
C LEU A 504 -12.47 -1.39 18.82
N ASN A 505 -11.35 -1.06 19.47
CA ASN A 505 -10.20 -1.93 19.60
C ASN A 505 -9.83 -2.08 21.08
N ILE A 506 -9.54 -3.30 21.50
CA ILE A 506 -9.03 -3.62 22.85
C ILE A 506 -7.84 -4.56 22.66
N GLY A 507 -6.72 -4.27 23.31
CA GLY A 507 -5.51 -5.06 23.15
C GLY A 507 -4.67 -5.15 24.42
N LEU A 508 -3.87 -6.21 24.48
CA LEU A 508 -2.84 -6.43 25.48
C LEU A 508 -1.51 -6.63 24.75
N LEU A 509 -0.49 -5.92 25.17
CA LEU A 509 0.87 -6.04 24.68
C LEU A 509 1.82 -6.37 25.84
N PHE A 510 2.47 -7.52 25.73
CA PHE A 510 3.56 -7.93 26.61
C PHE A 510 4.89 -7.81 25.88
N ASP A 511 5.89 -7.15 26.48
CA ASP A 511 7.24 -7.00 25.96
C ASP A 511 8.25 -7.00 27.10
N GLN A 512 8.96 -8.11 27.24
CA GLN A 512 9.91 -8.32 28.32
C GLN A 512 11.25 -8.85 27.81
N THR A 513 12.34 -8.27 28.29
CA THR A 513 13.69 -8.75 28.05
C THR A 513 14.22 -9.42 29.32
N PHE A 514 14.69 -10.66 29.18
CA PHE A 514 15.30 -11.48 30.22
C PHE A 514 16.74 -11.78 29.82
N SER A 515 17.72 -11.01 30.32
CA SER A 515 19.12 -11.14 29.92
C SER A 515 19.30 -11.00 28.40
N ALA A 516 19.62 -12.10 27.72
CA ALA A 516 19.82 -12.16 26.27
C ALA A 516 18.54 -12.47 25.46
N HIS A 517 17.43 -12.76 26.13
CA HIS A 517 16.18 -13.20 25.54
C HIS A 517 15.12 -12.10 25.61
N ARG A 518 14.43 -11.83 24.53
CA ARG A 518 13.28 -10.93 24.49
C ARG A 518 12.05 -11.69 24.03
N LEU A 519 10.97 -11.58 24.78
CA LEU A 519 9.67 -12.16 24.45
C LEU A 519 8.66 -11.04 24.25
N GLN A 520 7.93 -11.12 23.14
CA GLN A 520 6.83 -10.21 22.80
C GLN A 520 5.57 -11.03 22.53
N ALA A 521 4.45 -10.57 23.06
CA ALA A 521 3.13 -11.14 22.76
C ALA A 521 2.11 -10.02 22.67
N GLU A 522 1.27 -10.05 21.66
CA GLU A 522 0.20 -9.08 21.45
C GLU A 522 -1.08 -9.83 21.12
N VAL A 523 -2.20 -9.46 21.76
CA VAL A 523 -3.53 -9.96 21.47
C VAL A 523 -4.45 -8.75 21.32
N ASN A 524 -5.19 -8.67 20.22
CA ASN A 524 -6.16 -7.61 19.97
C ASN A 524 -7.52 -8.21 19.63
N TYR A 525 -8.57 -7.62 20.19
CA TYR A 525 -9.96 -7.79 19.78
C TYR A 525 -10.44 -6.50 19.10
N ILE A 526 -11.07 -6.66 17.95
CA ILE A 526 -11.53 -5.56 17.11
C ILE A 526 -12.99 -5.78 16.78
N HIS A 527 -13.80 -4.74 16.99
CA HIS A 527 -15.22 -4.71 16.61
C HIS A 527 -15.47 -3.50 15.73
N ARG A 528 -16.17 -3.70 14.61
CA ARG A 528 -16.59 -2.66 13.68
C ARG A 528 -18.07 -2.80 13.37
N ASP A 529 -18.77 -1.67 13.33
CA ASP A 529 -20.14 -1.56 12.85
C ASP A 529 -20.17 -0.47 11.78
N THR A 530 -20.19 -0.90 10.52
CA THR A 530 -20.02 0.01 9.37
C THR A 530 -21.33 0.10 8.59
N LYS A 531 -21.75 1.32 8.31
CA LYS A 531 -22.92 1.64 7.47
C LYS A 531 -22.45 2.16 6.12
N ASP A 532 -23.27 1.94 5.09
CA ASP A 532 -22.96 2.32 3.71
C ASP A 532 -21.61 1.77 3.24
N PHE A 533 -21.28 0.53 3.66
CA PHE A 533 -20.00 -0.11 3.35
C PHE A 533 -19.78 -0.20 1.85
N ILE A 534 -18.66 0.36 1.36
CA ILE A 534 -18.31 0.35 -0.06
C ILE A 534 -17.55 -0.95 -0.38
N LEU A 535 -18.22 -1.83 -1.12
CA LEU A 535 -17.65 -3.10 -1.56
C LEU A 535 -17.34 -3.07 -3.05
N ARG A 536 -16.15 -3.59 -3.42
CA ARG A 536 -15.79 -3.84 -4.83
C ARG A 536 -16.40 -5.18 -5.26
N GLY A 537 -17.41 -5.12 -6.10
CA GLY A 537 -18.01 -6.26 -6.76
C GLY A 537 -17.25 -6.67 -8.03
N VAL A 538 -17.46 -7.91 -8.48
CA VAL A 538 -16.97 -8.43 -9.77
C VAL A 538 -18.15 -8.94 -10.56
N SER A 539 -18.42 -8.35 -11.71
CA SER A 539 -19.38 -8.88 -12.67
C SER A 539 -18.74 -10.05 -13.43
N LEU A 540 -19.38 -11.20 -13.39
CA LEU A 540 -18.90 -12.43 -14.03
C LEU A 540 -19.56 -12.67 -15.40
N SER A 541 -19.79 -11.60 -16.14
CA SER A 541 -20.21 -11.66 -17.54
C SER A 541 -19.10 -12.22 -18.44
N SER A 542 -19.35 -12.33 -19.75
CA SER A 542 -18.36 -12.73 -20.76
C SER A 542 -17.09 -11.84 -20.75
N ASN A 543 -17.23 -10.60 -20.29
CA ASN A 543 -16.13 -9.67 -20.05
C ASN A 543 -16.18 -9.16 -18.61
N PRO A 544 -15.46 -9.81 -17.66
CA PRO A 544 -15.54 -9.48 -16.25
C PRO A 544 -15.05 -8.07 -15.94
N THR A 545 -15.92 -7.26 -15.34
CA THR A 545 -15.63 -5.91 -14.86
C THR A 545 -15.80 -5.80 -13.36
N THR A 546 -15.36 -4.71 -12.80
CA THR A 546 -15.56 -4.39 -11.38
C THR A 546 -16.41 -3.14 -11.21
N SER A 547 -17.12 -3.02 -10.09
CA SER A 547 -17.82 -1.80 -9.65
C SER A 547 -17.74 -1.65 -8.14
N TYR A 548 -17.87 -0.43 -7.65
CA TYR A 548 -18.01 -0.17 -6.22
C TYR A 548 -19.47 0.18 -5.90
N GLU A 549 -19.99 -0.37 -4.82
CA GLU A 549 -21.38 -0.19 -4.40
C GLU A 549 -21.47 -0.08 -2.87
N ASN A 550 -22.42 0.70 -2.37
CA ASN A 550 -22.76 0.70 -0.97
C ASN A 550 -23.68 -0.49 -0.66
N ILE A 551 -23.23 -1.44 0.15
CA ILE A 551 -23.96 -2.67 0.48
C ILE A 551 -24.71 -2.61 1.81
N GLY A 552 -24.93 -1.41 2.35
CA GLY A 552 -25.68 -1.24 3.59
C GLY A 552 -24.81 -1.40 4.85
N ARG A 553 -25.21 -2.27 5.79
CA ARG A 553 -24.52 -2.43 7.09
C ARG A 553 -23.65 -3.67 7.13
N VAL A 554 -22.41 -3.50 7.59
CA VAL A 554 -21.44 -4.60 7.76
C VAL A 554 -20.92 -4.63 9.18
N LYS A 555 -20.93 -5.80 9.79
CA LYS A 555 -20.39 -6.01 11.13
C LYS A 555 -19.12 -6.87 11.06
N THR A 556 -18.04 -6.37 11.62
CA THR A 556 -16.74 -7.08 11.70
C THR A 556 -16.40 -7.39 13.15
N ARG A 557 -15.99 -8.64 13.39
CA ARG A 557 -15.35 -9.07 14.64
C ARG A 557 -14.05 -9.77 14.29
N CYS A 558 -12.95 -9.27 14.84
CA CYS A 558 -11.62 -9.79 14.53
C CYS A 558 -10.83 -10.05 15.81
N VAL A 559 -10.07 -11.15 15.80
CA VAL A 559 -9.08 -11.47 16.83
C VAL A 559 -7.73 -11.62 16.17
N GLU A 560 -6.74 -10.97 16.73
CA GLU A 560 -5.36 -10.99 16.29
C GLU A 560 -4.45 -11.46 17.41
N VAL A 561 -3.51 -12.32 17.06
CA VAL A 561 -2.48 -12.80 17.98
C VAL A 561 -1.12 -12.66 17.30
N SER A 562 -0.15 -12.10 17.99
CA SER A 562 1.23 -12.03 17.52
C SER A 562 2.17 -12.47 18.65
N LEU A 563 3.15 -13.30 18.28
CA LEU A 563 4.18 -13.78 19.18
C LEU A 563 5.54 -13.52 18.54
N GLY A 564 6.50 -13.05 19.32
CA GLY A 564 7.86 -12.79 18.89
C GLY A 564 8.86 -13.21 19.95
N TYR A 565 9.93 -13.87 19.53
CA TYR A 565 11.05 -14.23 20.37
C TYR A 565 12.35 -13.80 19.71
N SER A 566 13.24 -13.18 20.47
CA SER A 566 14.58 -12.85 20.02
C SER A 566 15.63 -13.32 21.02
N TYR A 567 16.73 -13.87 20.51
CA TYR A 567 17.91 -14.18 21.29
C TYR A 567 19.06 -13.27 20.85
N ARG A 568 19.42 -12.30 21.68
CA ARG A 568 20.35 -11.21 21.32
C ARG A 568 19.92 -10.59 19.97
N ASP A 569 20.89 -10.25 19.14
CA ASP A 569 20.68 -9.83 17.75
C ASP A 569 20.81 -10.97 16.73
N ALA A 570 21.06 -12.21 17.21
CA ALA A 570 21.41 -13.35 16.38
C ALA A 570 20.17 -14.12 15.86
N LEU A 571 19.16 -14.33 16.68
CA LEU A 571 17.96 -15.07 16.31
C LEU A 571 16.72 -14.22 16.55
N HIS A 572 15.83 -14.19 15.56
CA HIS A 572 14.49 -13.68 15.74
C HIS A 572 13.48 -14.66 15.12
N VAL A 573 12.46 -15.03 15.87
CA VAL A 573 11.34 -15.84 15.40
C VAL A 573 10.05 -15.13 15.76
N SER A 574 9.15 -14.99 14.81
CA SER A 574 7.85 -14.39 15.04
C SER A 574 6.75 -15.09 14.26
N GLY A 575 5.55 -15.02 14.78
CA GLY A 575 4.35 -15.51 14.10
C GLY A 575 3.14 -14.67 14.44
N ASN A 576 2.23 -14.55 13.51
CA ASN A 576 0.97 -13.88 13.73
C ASN A 576 -0.19 -14.65 13.09
N LEU A 577 -1.35 -14.54 13.73
CA LEU A 577 -2.61 -15.15 13.30
C LEU A 577 -3.69 -14.07 13.30
N THR A 578 -4.48 -14.02 12.25
CA THR A 578 -5.65 -13.15 12.15
C THR A 578 -6.88 -13.99 11.80
N TYR A 579 -7.89 -13.90 12.65
CA TYR A 579 -9.23 -14.42 12.37
C TYR A 579 -10.21 -13.25 12.34
N GLN A 580 -10.93 -13.09 11.22
CA GLN A 580 -11.90 -12.01 11.03
C GLN A 580 -13.23 -12.56 10.52
N ASN A 581 -14.30 -12.21 11.20
CA ASN A 581 -15.66 -12.55 10.81
C ASN A 581 -16.39 -11.27 10.37
N ILE A 582 -16.49 -11.09 9.06
CA ILE A 582 -17.04 -9.91 8.41
C ILE A 582 -18.36 -10.33 7.78
N LYS A 583 -19.47 -9.80 8.26
CA LYS A 583 -20.80 -10.21 7.86
C LYS A 583 -21.64 -9.05 7.36
N ASP A 584 -22.48 -9.31 6.37
CA ASP A 584 -23.60 -8.47 6.04
C ASP A 584 -24.60 -8.45 7.22
N ASP A 585 -24.86 -7.27 7.79
CA ASP A 585 -25.75 -7.05 8.93
C ASP A 585 -27.00 -6.23 8.54
N GLN A 586 -27.22 -6.05 7.23
CA GLN A 586 -28.41 -5.39 6.68
C GLN A 586 -29.57 -6.39 6.53
N GLN A 587 -30.54 -6.38 7.44
CA GLN A 587 -31.62 -7.35 7.44
C GLN A 587 -32.67 -7.07 6.35
N TYR A 588 -32.97 -5.81 6.10
CA TYR A 588 -33.94 -5.38 5.11
C TYR A 588 -33.31 -4.41 4.13
N GLN A 589 -33.73 -4.46 2.87
CA GLN A 589 -33.32 -3.52 1.83
C GLN A 589 -34.52 -3.02 1.04
N THR A 590 -34.41 -1.80 0.49
CA THR A 590 -35.41 -1.25 -0.41
C THR A 590 -35.24 -1.84 -1.81
N THR A 591 -36.34 -2.08 -2.51
CA THR A 591 -36.35 -2.46 -3.93
C THR A 591 -37.23 -1.50 -4.72
N GLU A 592 -36.81 -1.22 -5.95
CA GLU A 592 -37.63 -0.46 -6.91
C GLU A 592 -38.70 -1.34 -7.59
N ASN A 593 -38.76 -2.62 -7.21
CA ASN A 593 -39.73 -3.53 -7.80
C ASN A 593 -41.13 -3.20 -7.28
N THR A 594 -41.96 -2.61 -8.14
CA THR A 594 -43.34 -2.18 -7.84
C THR A 594 -44.30 -3.32 -7.51
N PHE A 595 -43.90 -4.58 -7.71
CA PHE A 595 -44.69 -5.75 -7.31
C PHE A 595 -44.55 -6.10 -5.82
N VAL A 596 -43.63 -5.47 -5.11
CA VAL A 596 -43.43 -5.61 -3.65
C VAL A 596 -44.05 -4.42 -2.96
N GLY A 597 -45.12 -4.60 -2.24
CA GLY A 597 -45.99 -3.59 -1.62
C GLY A 597 -45.35 -2.31 -1.11
N ASP A 598 -44.66 -2.34 0.03
CA ASP A 598 -43.95 -1.17 0.61
C ASP A 598 -42.54 -0.97 0.03
N GLY A 599 -42.11 -1.79 -0.92
CA GLY A 599 -40.76 -1.75 -1.50
C GLY A 599 -39.66 -2.23 -0.55
N ILE A 600 -40.00 -2.88 0.55
CA ILE A 600 -39.06 -3.45 1.52
C ILE A 600 -39.02 -4.97 1.36
N ILE A 601 -37.83 -5.50 1.16
CA ILE A 601 -37.61 -6.95 1.06
C ILE A 601 -36.56 -7.40 2.06
N GLU A 602 -36.65 -8.65 2.47
CA GLU A 602 -35.61 -9.27 3.30
C GLU A 602 -34.34 -9.45 2.48
N ASN A 603 -33.20 -9.06 3.07
CA ASN A 603 -31.91 -9.20 2.40
C ASN A 603 -31.43 -10.66 2.49
N ILE A 604 -31.35 -11.33 1.36
CA ILE A 604 -30.97 -12.75 1.26
C ILE A 604 -29.50 -13.01 1.66
N THR A 605 -28.68 -11.96 1.77
CA THR A 605 -27.28 -12.03 2.22
C THR A 605 -27.11 -11.72 3.71
N TYR A 606 -28.20 -11.41 4.41
CA TYR A 606 -28.17 -11.12 5.85
C TYR A 606 -27.49 -12.22 6.67
N GLY A 607 -26.58 -11.85 7.54
CA GLY A 607 -25.83 -12.75 8.41
C GLY A 607 -24.74 -13.58 7.71
N GLN A 608 -24.63 -13.47 6.38
CA GLN A 608 -23.60 -14.16 5.62
C GLN A 608 -22.27 -13.40 5.67
N ARG A 609 -21.18 -14.18 5.53
CA ARG A 609 -19.83 -13.60 5.44
C ARG A 609 -19.64 -12.89 4.09
N LEU A 610 -19.03 -11.69 4.10
CA LEU A 610 -18.72 -10.97 2.88
C LEU A 610 -17.82 -11.80 1.96
N PRO A 611 -18.09 -11.78 0.65
CA PRO A 611 -17.31 -12.54 -0.32
C PRO A 611 -15.95 -11.90 -0.61
N ASN A 612 -15.08 -12.70 -1.20
CA ASN A 612 -13.76 -12.30 -1.70
C ASN A 612 -12.85 -11.63 -0.65
N ILE A 613 -13.00 -12.01 0.64
CA ILE A 613 -12.19 -11.54 1.75
C ILE A 613 -11.68 -12.74 2.55
N PRO A 614 -10.34 -12.93 2.67
CA PRO A 614 -9.78 -13.98 3.53
C PRO A 614 -10.19 -13.76 4.98
N TYR A 615 -10.68 -14.79 5.65
CA TYR A 615 -11.15 -14.67 7.03
C TYR A 615 -10.21 -15.29 8.06
N LEU A 616 -9.29 -16.16 7.63
CA LEU A 616 -8.28 -16.78 8.46
C LEU A 616 -6.95 -16.81 7.69
N PHE A 617 -5.93 -16.18 8.24
CA PHE A 617 -4.59 -16.21 7.69
C PHE A 617 -3.54 -16.06 8.79
N MET A 618 -2.35 -16.60 8.51
CA MET A 618 -1.22 -16.47 9.42
C MET A 618 0.08 -16.28 8.64
N ASN A 619 1.06 -15.66 9.31
CA ASN A 619 2.42 -15.53 8.81
C ASN A 619 3.40 -15.97 9.91
N GLY A 620 4.50 -16.57 9.49
CA GLY A 620 5.61 -16.92 10.32
C GLY A 620 6.91 -16.37 9.72
N HIS A 621 7.82 -15.93 10.57
CA HIS A 621 9.12 -15.42 10.16
C HIS A 621 10.20 -15.95 11.10
N ALA A 622 11.34 -16.36 10.57
CA ALA A 622 12.52 -16.69 11.34
C ALA A 622 13.76 -16.16 10.64
N ASP A 623 14.59 -15.41 11.37
CA ASP A 623 15.90 -14.96 10.90
C ASP A 623 17.00 -15.40 11.88
N TYR A 624 18.11 -15.82 11.30
CA TYR A 624 19.34 -16.14 12.05
C TYR A 624 20.55 -15.47 11.42
N GLN A 625 21.37 -14.82 12.26
CA GLN A 625 22.58 -14.10 11.84
C GLN A 625 23.81 -14.69 12.49
N PHE A 626 24.78 -15.10 11.64
CA PHE A 626 26.10 -15.51 12.04
C PHE A 626 27.05 -14.33 11.87
N PHE A 627 27.35 -13.66 12.97
CA PHE A 627 28.30 -12.53 12.97
C PHE A 627 29.74 -13.00 12.84
N ASN A 628 30.56 -12.21 12.16
CA ASN A 628 31.96 -12.50 11.89
C ASN A 628 32.20 -13.83 11.15
N PHE A 629 31.24 -14.22 10.29
CA PHE A 629 31.34 -15.44 9.51
C PHE A 629 32.39 -15.30 8.39
N GLY A 630 33.42 -16.14 8.44
CA GLY A 630 34.55 -16.13 7.49
C GLY A 630 35.58 -15.02 7.76
N ALA A 631 35.17 -13.82 8.17
CA ALA A 631 36.05 -12.71 8.55
C ALA A 631 35.35 -11.74 9.50
N LYS A 632 36.12 -10.95 10.27
CA LYS A 632 35.61 -9.92 11.16
C LYS A 632 34.81 -8.88 10.36
N GLY A 633 33.63 -8.49 10.86
CA GLY A 633 32.72 -7.53 10.20
C GLY A 633 31.84 -8.15 9.10
N ASN A 634 31.99 -9.45 8.79
CA ASN A 634 31.09 -10.13 7.85
C ASN A 634 29.94 -10.81 8.59
N THR A 635 28.76 -10.84 7.94
CA THR A 635 27.58 -11.48 8.51
C THR A 635 26.91 -12.39 7.47
N LEU A 636 26.65 -13.64 7.84
CA LEU A 636 25.79 -14.54 7.08
C LEU A 636 24.40 -14.52 7.71
N SER A 637 23.38 -14.23 6.90
CA SER A 637 21.97 -14.15 7.33
C SER A 637 21.17 -15.24 6.65
N LEU A 638 20.38 -15.98 7.41
CA LEU A 638 19.40 -16.97 6.93
C LEU A 638 18.01 -16.48 7.30
N ASN A 639 17.10 -16.41 6.33
CA ASN A 639 15.71 -16.00 6.60
C ASN A 639 14.75 -17.04 6.03
N TYR A 640 13.67 -17.25 6.73
CA TYR A 640 12.55 -18.11 6.36
C TYR A 640 11.24 -17.40 6.64
N ASP A 641 10.36 -17.38 5.65
CA ASP A 641 9.01 -16.81 5.76
C ASP A 641 7.96 -17.86 5.38
N LEU A 642 6.93 -17.97 6.19
CA LEU A 642 5.76 -18.81 5.98
C LEU A 642 4.53 -17.94 5.82
N GLN A 643 3.67 -18.23 4.85
CA GLN A 643 2.37 -17.59 4.69
C GLN A 643 1.29 -18.65 4.48
N TYR A 644 0.24 -18.60 5.29
CA TYR A 644 -0.95 -19.44 5.19
C TYR A 644 -2.19 -18.58 5.00
N VAL A 645 -3.06 -18.98 4.07
CA VAL A 645 -4.38 -18.38 3.86
C VAL A 645 -5.38 -19.52 3.72
N HIS A 646 -6.43 -19.52 4.55
CA HIS A 646 -7.53 -20.49 4.44
C HIS A 646 -8.41 -20.17 3.24
N ASP A 647 -9.10 -21.18 2.71
CA ASP A 647 -9.99 -21.01 1.57
C ASP A 647 -11.13 -20.00 1.84
N TYR A 648 -11.55 -19.30 0.80
CA TYR A 648 -12.65 -18.34 0.85
C TYR A 648 -13.35 -18.24 -0.51
N TYR A 649 -14.53 -17.59 -0.54
CA TYR A 649 -15.41 -17.60 -1.70
C TYR A 649 -15.46 -16.26 -2.41
N LEU A 650 -15.56 -16.28 -3.75
CA LEU A 650 -15.73 -15.09 -4.59
C LEU A 650 -17.12 -14.46 -4.44
N SER A 651 -18.16 -15.24 -4.13
CA SER A 651 -19.54 -14.79 -3.95
C SER A 651 -20.09 -15.24 -2.59
N PHE A 652 -21.21 -14.66 -2.17
CA PHE A 652 -21.86 -15.04 -0.91
C PHE A 652 -22.12 -16.53 -0.83
N THR A 653 -21.82 -17.13 0.30
CA THR A 653 -21.87 -18.58 0.50
C THR A 653 -23.30 -19.14 0.53
N GLY A 654 -24.29 -18.33 0.88
CA GLY A 654 -25.70 -18.71 0.87
C GLY A 654 -26.37 -18.66 -0.50
N LEU A 655 -25.72 -18.02 -1.50
CA LEU A 655 -26.29 -17.88 -2.83
C LEU A 655 -25.76 -18.97 -3.77
N GLY A 656 -26.67 -19.57 -4.55
CA GLY A 656 -26.34 -20.60 -5.54
C GLY A 656 -26.06 -22.00 -4.94
N ALA A 657 -25.95 -22.98 -5.84
CA ALA A 657 -25.69 -24.39 -5.45
C ALA A 657 -24.21 -24.54 -4.97
N LYS A 658 -23.99 -25.45 -4.02
CA LYS A 658 -22.65 -25.72 -3.47
C LYS A 658 -21.62 -26.07 -4.57
N ALA A 659 -22.04 -26.84 -5.57
CA ALA A 659 -21.17 -27.26 -6.68
C ALA A 659 -20.73 -26.13 -7.64
N THR A 660 -21.46 -25.01 -7.66
CA THR A 660 -21.15 -23.88 -8.55
C THR A 660 -20.42 -22.74 -7.85
N LYS A 661 -20.10 -22.89 -6.55
CA LYS A 661 -19.39 -21.88 -5.78
C LYS A 661 -17.95 -21.72 -6.26
N LYS A 662 -17.56 -20.48 -6.48
CA LYS A 662 -16.20 -20.09 -6.90
C LYS A 662 -15.33 -19.92 -5.67
N VAL A 663 -14.46 -20.89 -5.43
CA VAL A 663 -13.57 -20.95 -4.25
C VAL A 663 -12.19 -20.46 -4.61
N ILE A 664 -11.62 -19.58 -3.80
CA ILE A 664 -10.19 -19.32 -3.76
C ILE A 664 -9.61 -20.36 -2.79
N PRO A 665 -8.73 -21.28 -3.29
CA PRO A 665 -8.30 -22.42 -2.48
C PRO A 665 -7.42 -22.04 -1.30
N GLU A 666 -7.35 -22.91 -0.32
CA GLU A 666 -6.36 -22.87 0.75
C GLU A 666 -4.93 -22.84 0.20
N GLN A 667 -4.05 -22.04 0.82
CA GLN A 667 -2.71 -21.81 0.31
C GLN A 667 -1.69 -21.77 1.44
N LEU A 668 -0.55 -22.40 1.18
CA LEU A 668 0.62 -22.35 2.04
C LEU A 668 1.85 -22.08 1.16
N SER A 669 2.57 -21.01 1.46
CA SER A 669 3.81 -20.67 0.75
C SER A 669 4.98 -20.52 1.70
N HIS A 670 6.16 -20.90 1.22
CA HIS A 670 7.40 -20.88 1.95
C HIS A 670 8.45 -20.10 1.15
N ASN A 671 9.10 -19.12 1.78
CA ASN A 671 10.16 -18.34 1.17
C ASN A 671 11.43 -18.52 1.99
N VAL A 672 12.59 -18.58 1.32
CA VAL A 672 13.90 -18.73 1.95
C VAL A 672 14.85 -17.72 1.34
N SER A 673 15.69 -17.09 2.15
CA SER A 673 16.79 -16.28 1.63
C SER A 673 18.07 -16.49 2.42
N VAL A 674 19.20 -16.38 1.70
CA VAL A 674 20.56 -16.43 2.25
C VAL A 674 21.26 -15.15 1.84
N GLY A 675 21.69 -14.37 2.82
CA GLY A 675 22.40 -13.11 2.62
C GLY A 675 23.82 -13.16 3.18
N TYR A 676 24.78 -12.63 2.44
CA TYR A 676 26.14 -12.45 2.94
C TYR A 676 26.56 -11.00 2.82
N SER A 677 26.86 -10.39 3.97
CA SER A 677 27.29 -9.00 4.09
C SER A 677 28.76 -8.94 4.44
N LEU A 678 29.51 -8.08 3.75
CA LEU A 678 30.95 -7.90 3.85
C LEU A 678 31.27 -6.49 4.36
N CYS A 679 32.40 -6.34 5.06
CA CYS A 679 32.96 -5.07 5.49
C CYS A 679 31.91 -4.22 6.27
N ASP A 680 31.38 -4.79 7.37
CA ASP A 680 30.36 -4.17 8.22
C ASP A 680 29.10 -3.71 7.44
N GLY A 681 28.68 -4.52 6.45
CA GLY A 681 27.48 -4.29 5.64
C GLY A 681 27.66 -3.31 4.47
N ARG A 682 28.91 -2.94 4.13
CA ARG A 682 29.20 -2.09 2.96
C ARG A 682 28.80 -2.76 1.64
N TYR A 683 29.07 -4.05 1.51
CA TYR A 683 28.66 -4.86 0.37
C TYR A 683 27.77 -6.00 0.86
N SER A 684 26.72 -6.30 0.13
CA SER A 684 25.89 -7.46 0.45
C SER A 684 25.41 -8.16 -0.82
N VAL A 685 25.35 -9.48 -0.75
CA VAL A 685 24.79 -10.34 -1.80
C VAL A 685 23.70 -11.18 -1.15
N VAL A 686 22.54 -11.26 -1.77
CA VAL A 686 21.40 -12.05 -1.27
C VAL A 686 20.84 -12.91 -2.37
N LEU A 687 20.72 -14.20 -2.10
CA LEU A 687 19.96 -15.16 -2.90
C LEU A 687 18.63 -15.43 -2.20
N GLU A 688 17.54 -15.26 -2.92
CA GLU A 688 16.18 -15.50 -2.41
C GLU A 688 15.44 -16.48 -3.32
N CYS A 689 14.72 -17.42 -2.70
CA CYS A 689 13.76 -18.30 -3.36
C CYS A 689 12.38 -18.06 -2.75
N THR A 690 11.44 -17.52 -3.53
CA THR A 690 10.04 -17.39 -3.15
C THR A 690 9.25 -18.60 -3.61
N ASP A 691 8.30 -19.03 -2.78
CA ASP A 691 7.44 -20.21 -3.01
C ASP A 691 8.26 -21.46 -3.41
N ILE A 692 9.11 -21.92 -2.47
CA ILE A 692 10.00 -23.06 -2.69
C ILE A 692 9.24 -24.34 -3.08
N THR A 693 8.00 -24.47 -2.64
CA THR A 693 7.12 -25.61 -2.93
C THR A 693 6.47 -25.54 -4.32
N ASN A 694 6.58 -24.39 -5.00
CA ASN A 694 5.94 -24.12 -6.28
C ASN A 694 4.43 -24.35 -6.26
N ALA A 695 3.77 -23.83 -5.23
CA ALA A 695 2.34 -23.95 -5.02
C ALA A 695 1.54 -23.08 -6.03
N LYS A 696 0.29 -23.46 -6.29
CA LYS A 696 -0.63 -22.61 -7.05
C LYS A 696 -1.19 -21.54 -6.11
N LEU A 697 -0.68 -20.33 -6.18
CA LEU A 697 -1.04 -19.24 -5.28
C LEU A 697 -2.03 -18.25 -5.93
N TYR A 698 -3.08 -17.88 -5.18
CA TYR A 698 -4.12 -16.96 -5.61
C TYR A 698 -4.47 -15.99 -4.49
N ASP A 699 -4.63 -14.72 -4.78
CA ASP A 699 -5.23 -13.76 -3.85
C ASP A 699 -6.63 -13.30 -4.31
N ASN A 700 -6.96 -13.56 -5.58
CA ASN A 700 -8.28 -13.38 -6.16
C ASN A 700 -8.65 -14.63 -6.98
N TYR A 701 -9.95 -14.84 -7.17
CA TYR A 701 -10.43 -16.03 -7.91
C TYR A 701 -9.80 -16.11 -9.30
N ARG A 702 -9.16 -17.25 -9.58
CA ARG A 702 -8.47 -17.55 -10.84
C ARG A 702 -7.37 -16.57 -11.28
N LEU A 703 -6.96 -15.59 -10.47
CA LEU A 703 -5.79 -14.77 -10.76
C LEU A 703 -4.56 -15.41 -10.12
N GLN A 704 -3.92 -16.32 -10.86
CA GLN A 704 -2.75 -17.06 -10.36
C GLN A 704 -1.51 -16.17 -10.33
N LYS A 705 -0.85 -16.17 -9.18
CA LYS A 705 0.44 -15.48 -8.97
C LYS A 705 1.61 -16.28 -9.53
N PRO A 706 2.80 -15.65 -9.69
CA PRO A 706 4.02 -16.39 -10.00
C PRO A 706 4.25 -17.53 -8.99
N GLY A 707 4.64 -18.71 -9.47
CA GLY A 707 5.09 -19.82 -8.65
C GLY A 707 6.53 -19.60 -8.17
N ARG A 708 7.28 -20.69 -7.94
CA ARG A 708 8.66 -20.65 -7.47
C ARG A 708 9.51 -19.73 -8.33
N SER A 709 10.17 -18.76 -7.67
CA SER A 709 11.03 -17.79 -8.33
C SER A 709 12.29 -17.54 -7.52
N PHE A 710 13.37 -17.26 -8.23
CA PHE A 710 14.67 -16.97 -7.66
C PHE A 710 15.04 -15.52 -7.94
N SER A 711 15.76 -14.89 -7.01
CA SER A 711 16.36 -13.58 -7.23
C SER A 711 17.72 -13.48 -6.58
N LEU A 712 18.63 -12.75 -7.23
CA LEU A 712 19.95 -12.42 -6.73
C LEU A 712 20.04 -10.89 -6.62
N LYS A 713 20.32 -10.39 -5.41
CA LYS A 713 20.44 -8.95 -5.10
C LYS A 713 21.87 -8.63 -4.71
N PHE A 714 22.35 -7.51 -5.24
CA PHE A 714 23.59 -6.84 -4.83
C PHE A 714 23.26 -5.52 -4.17
N ARG A 715 23.98 -5.18 -3.11
CA ARG A 715 23.83 -3.89 -2.41
C ARG A 715 25.20 -3.30 -2.11
N TYR A 716 25.34 -2.02 -2.35
CA TYR A 716 26.44 -1.18 -1.89
C TYR A 716 25.91 -0.12 -0.94
N TYR A 717 26.50 -0.04 0.26
CA TYR A 717 26.12 0.92 1.29
C TYR A 717 27.34 1.68 1.81
N LEU A 718 27.25 2.99 1.85
CA LEU A 718 28.24 3.88 2.41
C LEU A 718 27.56 4.87 3.35
N SER A 719 28.05 5.02 4.57
CA SER A 719 27.63 6.04 5.52
C SER A 719 28.86 6.77 6.07
N LYS A 720 28.72 8.07 6.34
CA LYS A 720 29.68 8.90 7.05
C LYS A 720 29.22 9.13 8.48
#